data_73fe1f0605e062437163e0f4dba4a0dc
#
_entry.id   73fe1f0605e062437163e0f4dba4a0dc
#
_cell.length_a   1.000
_cell.length_b   1.000
_cell.length_c   1.000
_cell.angle_alpha   90.00
_cell.angle_beta   90.00
_cell.angle_gamma   90.00
#
_symmetry.space_group_name_H-M   'P 1'
#
loop_
_entity.id
_entity.type
_entity.pdbx_description
1 polymer ?
#
loop_
_entity_poly.entity_id
_entity_poly.type
_entity_poly.pdbx_seq_one_letter_code
_entity_poly.pdbx_strand_id
1 'polypeptide(L)'
;MSLKRIHKGLIALALWSSALSCSVVRDDSEALHGQVSVSGAFALYPLAVQWANDFQVKYPDVKIDVSAGGAGKGMTDVLNGMVDYAMLSRELHQEEVDAGAMAFVVGRDAVIPVFSSDNPHIDLILKRGITDKQARDIWVTGKITTWGQLLGTRDRHKINIYTRSDACGAAQTFASWFDSKQEELHGTAVFGDPGIAGAVSKDKWGIGFNNLAYAYDAQTHRARPGLAVLPIDIDGDGDIGPEERFYDSKEQLVNAIELDKFPAPPARNLYFVTKGAPKDSASLAFLKYALKDGQRFNEPAGYVKITGKLHNDNMKLLRTARKSMDLKRNTTDNVVVVFIALIVFVVALCSGSVFQKSLNKKRIYKQNLSSAFMFLLTVSSVFLLIAMIGGLTYKSLPILQENSFWDLISSSEWKPSQKKFGFQPFITGTLSVTLLSIAIALPLSLLTAISLTEYSKKIVKKFVFPALDILAALPSVIYGVWGILLLIPITGYTLLTASLVLCVMVLPIMVSLFVEIFSTVPQDLRDASMSLGATTWQTTRRVVLRKSLSGIFAAVVLALSKAMGETIAVMMVCGSIPAIPKSLFKGFYTLPALIGNNYGEMASVPLYESAIMFAALILLVIVVIFNVLSRVILYRVQKGE
;
A
#
# COMPACT_ATOMS: atom_id res chain seq x y z
N MET A 1 52.29 -12.27 26.67
CA MET A 1 51.09 -12.67 27.36
C MET A 1 50.51 -13.88 26.60
N SER A 2 50.56 -15.11 27.19
CA SER A 2 50.45 -16.35 26.45
C SER A 2 49.01 -16.72 26.09
N LEU A 3 48.83 -17.32 24.91
CA LEU A 3 47.58 -17.88 24.37
C LEU A 3 46.75 -18.68 25.37
N LYS A 4 47.42 -19.32 26.35
CA LYS A 4 46.77 -20.08 27.43
C LYS A 4 45.90 -19.25 28.38
N ARG A 5 46.15 -17.91 28.52
CA ARG A 5 45.31 -17.02 29.35
C ARG A 5 44.04 -16.59 28.61
N ILE A 6 44.08 -16.45 27.30
CA ILE A 6 42.93 -16.08 26.49
C ILE A 6 41.95 -17.26 26.36
N HIS A 7 42.49 -18.51 26.22
CA HIS A 7 41.67 -19.72 26.19
C HIS A 7 40.96 -19.99 27.52
N LYS A 8 41.64 -19.72 28.66
CA LYS A 8 40.99 -19.82 29.98
C LYS A 8 39.92 -18.75 30.21
N GLY A 9 40.09 -17.53 29.66
CA GLY A 9 39.10 -16.48 29.72
C GLY A 9 37.83 -16.79 28.90
N LEU A 10 37.98 -17.38 27.71
CA LEU A 10 36.87 -17.77 26.86
C LEU A 10 36.08 -18.99 27.42
N ILE A 11 36.76 -19.93 28.04
CA ILE A 11 36.10 -21.07 28.73
C ILE A 11 35.37 -20.59 29.98
N ALA A 12 35.93 -19.62 30.73
CA ALA A 12 35.26 -19.00 31.86
C ALA A 12 34.03 -18.18 31.45
N LEU A 13 34.05 -17.48 30.29
CA LEU A 13 32.89 -16.75 29.73
C LEU A 13 31.80 -17.71 29.25
N ALA A 14 32.17 -18.84 28.66
CA ALA A 14 31.21 -19.87 28.21
C ALA A 14 30.57 -20.60 29.39
N LEU A 15 31.32 -20.81 30.48
CA LEU A 15 30.79 -21.39 31.73
C LEU A 15 29.95 -20.37 32.53
N TRP A 16 30.24 -19.08 32.39
CA TRP A 16 29.42 -18.02 33.00
C TRP A 16 28.09 -17.81 32.27
N SER A 17 28.04 -17.95 30.94
CA SER A 17 26.81 -17.90 30.19
C SER A 17 25.89 -19.11 30.42
N SER A 18 26.45 -20.28 30.75
CA SER A 18 25.66 -21.47 31.14
C SER A 18 25.17 -21.44 32.58
N ALA A 19 25.82 -20.68 33.47
CA ALA A 19 25.36 -20.50 34.85
C ALA A 19 24.22 -19.45 35.00
N LEU A 20 24.04 -18.59 33.99
CA LEU A 20 22.93 -17.63 33.94
C LEU A 20 21.61 -18.26 33.44
N SER A 21 21.61 -19.53 33.04
CA SER A 21 20.41 -20.30 32.70
C SER A 21 19.77 -20.98 33.90
N CYS A 22 20.12 -20.59 35.13
CA CYS A 22 19.45 -21.09 36.32
C CYS A 22 18.03 -20.52 36.40
N SER A 23 17.05 -21.41 36.32
CA SER A 23 15.62 -21.22 36.51
C SER A 23 15.31 -20.25 37.66
N VAL A 24 14.92 -19.03 37.31
CA VAL A 24 14.18 -18.18 38.22
C VAL A 24 12.79 -18.78 38.33
N VAL A 25 12.45 -19.34 39.45
CA VAL A 25 11.07 -19.63 39.85
C VAL A 25 10.40 -18.28 39.95
N ARG A 26 9.52 -17.97 39.01
CA ARG A 26 8.78 -16.71 38.99
C ARG A 26 7.60 -16.78 39.93
N ASP A 27 7.57 -15.84 40.85
CA ASP A 27 6.43 -15.55 41.71
C ASP A 27 5.27 -15.00 40.86
N ASP A 28 4.06 -15.47 41.05
CA ASP A 28 2.84 -15.14 40.25
C ASP A 28 2.36 -13.69 40.38
N SER A 29 3.17 -12.77 40.93
CA SER A 29 2.89 -11.33 41.12
C SER A 29 3.61 -10.42 40.11
N GLU A 30 4.25 -10.94 39.06
CA GLU A 30 4.93 -10.09 38.06
C GLU A 30 3.93 -9.25 37.25
N ALA A 31 4.15 -7.92 37.23
CA ALA A 31 3.43 -6.98 36.38
C ALA A 31 3.47 -7.45 34.91
N LEU A 32 2.31 -7.46 34.23
CA LEU A 32 2.20 -7.87 32.83
C LEU A 32 3.09 -6.95 31.97
N HIS A 33 4.05 -7.51 31.27
CA HIS A 33 4.96 -6.80 30.37
C HIS A 33 5.07 -7.51 29.02
N GLY A 34 5.40 -6.79 27.96
CA GLY A 34 5.57 -7.35 26.62
C GLY A 34 5.23 -6.37 25.51
N GLN A 35 5.23 -6.86 24.29
CA GLN A 35 4.84 -6.12 23.10
C GLN A 35 3.78 -6.91 22.34
N VAL A 36 2.71 -6.22 21.93
CA VAL A 36 1.64 -6.79 21.10
C VAL A 36 1.57 -6.00 19.80
N SER A 37 1.55 -6.69 18.69
CA SER A 37 1.48 -6.12 17.35
C SER A 37 0.19 -6.52 16.65
N VAL A 38 -0.48 -5.54 16.04
CA VAL A 38 -1.77 -5.71 15.36
C VAL A 38 -1.70 -5.08 13.98
N SER A 39 -2.12 -5.79 12.94
CA SER A 39 -2.13 -5.29 11.55
C SER A 39 -3.42 -5.70 10.84
N GLY A 40 -3.91 -4.91 9.88
CA GLY A 40 -4.98 -5.37 9.00
C GLY A 40 -6.05 -4.36 8.63
N ALA A 41 -7.31 -4.79 8.66
CA ALA A 41 -8.45 -4.09 8.09
C ALA A 41 -8.67 -2.68 8.66
N PHE A 42 -8.86 -1.71 7.76
CA PHE A 42 -9.22 -0.32 8.12
C PHE A 42 -10.50 -0.24 8.96
N ALA A 43 -11.46 -1.12 8.69
CA ALA A 43 -12.74 -1.14 9.41
C ALA A 43 -12.58 -1.30 10.93
N LEU A 44 -11.62 -2.10 11.40
CA LEU A 44 -11.40 -2.34 12.84
C LEU A 44 -10.32 -1.43 13.44
N TYR A 45 -9.55 -0.73 12.63
CA TYR A 45 -8.39 0.05 13.07
C TYR A 45 -8.73 1.11 14.14
N PRO A 46 -9.77 1.96 14.00
CA PRO A 46 -10.09 2.97 15.02
C PRO A 46 -10.38 2.36 16.39
N LEU A 47 -11.13 1.25 16.41
CA LEU A 47 -11.49 0.55 17.64
C LEU A 47 -10.28 -0.16 18.27
N ALA A 48 -9.42 -0.78 17.46
CA ALA A 48 -8.20 -1.43 17.92
C ALA A 48 -7.22 -0.44 18.55
N VAL A 49 -7.09 0.77 17.98
CA VAL A 49 -6.29 1.88 18.57
C VAL A 49 -6.87 2.32 19.92
N GLN A 50 -8.20 2.43 20.02
CA GLN A 50 -8.85 2.80 21.27
C GLN A 50 -8.61 1.74 22.35
N TRP A 51 -8.72 0.45 22.01
CA TRP A 51 -8.40 -0.65 22.92
C TRP A 51 -6.93 -0.66 23.33
N ALA A 52 -6.02 -0.42 22.38
CA ALA A 52 -4.59 -0.36 22.67
C ALA A 52 -4.25 0.74 23.66
N ASN A 53 -4.81 1.95 23.46
CA ASN A 53 -4.58 3.08 24.35
C ASN A 53 -5.11 2.82 25.77
N ASP A 54 -6.35 2.34 25.91
CA ASP A 54 -6.92 2.07 27.24
C ASP A 54 -6.21 0.89 27.94
N PHE A 55 -5.83 -0.13 27.18
CA PHE A 55 -5.08 -1.27 27.73
C PHE A 55 -3.69 -0.84 28.25
N GLN A 56 -2.98 0.01 27.54
CA GLN A 56 -1.67 0.53 27.94
C GLN A 56 -1.76 1.44 29.17
N VAL A 57 -2.88 2.14 29.38
CA VAL A 57 -3.14 2.87 30.63
C VAL A 57 -3.27 1.90 31.82
N LYS A 58 -3.93 0.76 31.60
CA LYS A 58 -4.11 -0.27 32.63
C LYS A 58 -2.84 -1.10 32.88
N TYR A 59 -2.03 -1.32 31.83
CA TYR A 59 -0.79 -2.11 31.84
C TYR A 59 0.36 -1.33 31.18
N PRO A 60 0.99 -0.37 31.89
CA PRO A 60 1.97 0.55 31.30
C PRO A 60 3.23 -0.13 30.73
N ASP A 61 3.56 -1.32 31.22
CA ASP A 61 4.72 -2.10 30.76
C ASP A 61 4.43 -2.96 29.52
N VAL A 62 3.20 -2.88 28.98
CA VAL A 62 2.83 -3.52 27.70
C VAL A 62 2.77 -2.47 26.62
N LYS A 63 3.55 -2.66 25.56
CA LYS A 63 3.52 -1.83 24.36
C LYS A 63 2.64 -2.48 23.29
N ILE A 64 1.68 -1.71 22.73
CA ILE A 64 0.81 -2.19 21.66
C ILE A 64 0.99 -1.31 20.42
N ASP A 65 1.38 -1.94 19.32
CA ASP A 65 1.52 -1.29 18.01
C ASP A 65 0.38 -1.73 17.09
N VAL A 66 -0.45 -0.77 16.62
CA VAL A 66 -1.57 -1.04 15.73
C VAL A 66 -1.31 -0.39 14.37
N SER A 67 -1.42 -1.15 13.30
CA SER A 67 -1.25 -0.68 11.93
C SER A 67 -2.42 -1.07 11.03
N ALA A 68 -2.86 -0.16 10.16
CA ALA A 68 -3.82 -0.46 9.11
C ALA A 68 -3.09 -0.70 7.78
N GLY A 69 -3.62 -1.61 6.96
CA GLY A 69 -3.01 -1.95 5.68
C GLY A 69 -3.82 -2.95 4.86
N GLY A 70 -5.08 -3.19 5.28
CA GLY A 70 -6.00 -4.13 4.65
C GLY A 70 -6.02 -5.52 5.31
N ALA A 71 -7.16 -6.21 5.17
CA ALA A 71 -7.43 -7.49 5.81
C ALA A 71 -6.43 -8.58 5.37
N GLY A 72 -6.12 -8.65 4.08
CA GLY A 72 -5.19 -9.64 3.54
C GLY A 72 -3.75 -9.43 3.99
N LYS A 73 -3.31 -8.15 4.12
CA LYS A 73 -2.00 -7.83 4.71
C LYS A 73 -1.94 -8.31 6.16
N GLY A 74 -2.95 -7.97 6.97
CA GLY A 74 -3.02 -8.44 8.35
C GLY A 74 -2.96 -9.96 8.44
N MET A 75 -3.72 -10.67 7.60
CA MET A 75 -3.71 -12.12 7.54
C MET A 75 -2.32 -12.67 7.15
N THR A 76 -1.69 -12.10 6.14
CA THR A 76 -0.32 -12.49 5.73
C THR A 76 0.68 -12.25 6.86
N ASP A 77 0.61 -11.10 7.52
CA ASP A 77 1.49 -10.74 8.63
C ASP A 77 1.34 -11.74 9.80
N VAL A 78 0.11 -12.10 10.18
CA VAL A 78 -0.13 -13.04 11.28
C VAL A 78 0.25 -14.47 10.92
N LEU A 79 -0.05 -14.93 9.71
CA LEU A 79 0.31 -16.27 9.25
C LEU A 79 1.83 -16.46 9.14
N ASN A 80 2.57 -15.38 8.83
CA ASN A 80 4.04 -15.39 8.83
C ASN A 80 4.64 -15.08 10.21
N GLY A 81 3.83 -14.84 11.24
CA GLY A 81 4.30 -14.55 12.61
C GLY A 81 4.95 -13.18 12.79
N MET A 82 4.69 -12.24 11.87
CA MET A 82 5.19 -10.86 11.93
C MET A 82 4.37 -10.00 12.92
N VAL A 83 3.09 -10.34 13.12
CA VAL A 83 2.21 -9.70 14.10
C VAL A 83 1.51 -10.76 14.94
N ASP A 84 1.01 -10.35 16.10
CA ASP A 84 0.28 -11.23 17.01
C ASP A 84 -1.20 -11.37 16.60
N TYR A 85 -1.78 -10.30 16.06
CA TYR A 85 -3.16 -10.28 15.61
C TYR A 85 -3.32 -9.66 14.22
N ALA A 86 -4.12 -10.32 13.37
CA ALA A 86 -4.69 -9.70 12.19
C ALA A 86 -6.07 -9.13 12.50
N MET A 87 -6.36 -7.93 11.96
CA MET A 87 -7.71 -7.36 11.91
C MET A 87 -8.37 -7.77 10.60
N LEU A 88 -9.52 -8.45 10.66
CA LEU A 88 -10.30 -8.80 9.48
C LEU A 88 -11.72 -8.22 9.55
N SER A 89 -12.25 -7.90 8.37
CA SER A 89 -13.62 -7.42 8.17
C SER A 89 -14.36 -8.24 7.10
N ARG A 90 -13.99 -9.50 6.96
CA ARG A 90 -14.59 -10.53 6.12
C ARG A 90 -14.42 -11.90 6.77
N GLU A 91 -15.15 -12.88 6.30
CA GLU A 91 -14.93 -14.27 6.68
C GLU A 91 -13.54 -14.76 6.22
N LEU A 92 -13.03 -15.77 6.92
CA LEU A 92 -11.77 -16.42 6.55
C LEU A 92 -11.95 -17.23 5.26
N HIS A 93 -10.95 -17.20 4.42
CA HIS A 93 -10.86 -18.17 3.30
C HIS A 93 -10.43 -19.54 3.82
N GLN A 94 -10.82 -20.61 3.13
CA GLN A 94 -10.48 -21.97 3.55
C GLN A 94 -8.97 -22.19 3.65
N GLU A 95 -8.20 -21.62 2.72
CA GLU A 95 -6.74 -21.68 2.69
C GLU A 95 -6.11 -21.04 3.95
N GLU A 96 -6.73 -19.98 4.48
CA GLU A 96 -6.28 -19.31 5.71
C GLU A 96 -6.56 -20.19 6.95
N VAL A 97 -7.71 -20.84 6.99
CA VAL A 97 -8.06 -21.81 8.03
C VAL A 97 -7.09 -23.00 8.01
N ASP A 98 -6.80 -23.53 6.83
CA ASP A 98 -5.88 -24.65 6.63
C ASP A 98 -4.42 -24.27 7.01
N ALA A 99 -4.06 -22.98 6.86
CA ALA A 99 -2.79 -22.42 7.32
C ALA A 99 -2.71 -22.19 8.84
N GLY A 100 -3.80 -22.49 9.59
CA GLY A 100 -3.87 -22.43 11.05
C GLY A 100 -4.38 -21.09 11.59
N ALA A 101 -5.10 -20.29 10.80
CA ALA A 101 -5.76 -19.08 11.29
C ALA A 101 -6.88 -19.44 12.28
N MET A 102 -6.94 -18.71 13.39
CA MET A 102 -7.98 -18.81 14.42
C MET A 102 -8.61 -17.45 14.62
N ALA A 103 -9.91 -17.32 14.32
CA ALA A 103 -10.64 -16.06 14.33
C ALA A 103 -11.49 -15.89 15.59
N PHE A 104 -11.41 -14.71 16.20
CA PHE A 104 -12.23 -14.27 17.32
C PHE A 104 -13.09 -13.09 16.87
N VAL A 105 -14.42 -13.22 16.94
CA VAL A 105 -15.32 -12.10 16.66
C VAL A 105 -15.18 -11.06 17.76
N VAL A 106 -14.73 -9.85 17.43
CA VAL A 106 -14.48 -8.78 18.41
C VAL A 106 -15.50 -7.63 18.34
N GLY A 107 -16.33 -7.63 17.31
CA GLY A 107 -17.40 -6.65 17.11
C GLY A 107 -18.15 -6.93 15.82
N ARG A 108 -19.20 -6.13 15.54
CA ARG A 108 -19.91 -6.11 14.27
C ARG A 108 -19.88 -4.70 13.70
N ASP A 109 -19.93 -4.57 12.39
CA ASP A 109 -19.94 -3.31 11.64
C ASP A 109 -20.93 -3.44 10.47
N ALA A 110 -21.20 -2.34 9.78
CA ALA A 110 -21.91 -2.36 8.52
C ALA A 110 -21.24 -1.45 7.49
N VAL A 111 -21.45 -1.79 6.23
CA VAL A 111 -21.03 -0.98 5.08
C VAL A 111 -22.29 -0.35 4.50
N ILE A 112 -22.38 0.96 4.58
CA ILE A 112 -23.57 1.71 4.19
C ILE A 112 -23.33 2.54 2.95
N PRO A 113 -24.32 2.67 2.06
CA PRO A 113 -24.22 3.61 0.95
C PRO A 113 -24.26 5.05 1.47
N VAL A 114 -23.42 5.90 0.86
CA VAL A 114 -23.28 7.33 1.20
C VAL A 114 -23.34 8.17 -0.07
N PHE A 115 -23.82 9.40 0.06
CA PHE A 115 -23.85 10.37 -1.03
C PHE A 115 -23.46 11.76 -0.51
N SER A 116 -23.28 12.74 -1.41
CA SER A 116 -22.93 14.10 -1.01
C SER A 116 -24.11 14.81 -0.34
N SER A 117 -23.87 15.46 0.80
CA SER A 117 -24.87 16.31 1.46
C SER A 117 -25.26 17.54 0.65
N ASP A 118 -24.43 17.93 -0.34
CA ASP A 118 -24.70 19.04 -1.23
C ASP A 118 -25.56 18.66 -2.44
N ASN A 119 -26.09 17.41 -2.46
CA ASN A 119 -26.97 16.96 -3.54
C ASN A 119 -28.30 17.71 -3.50
N PRO A 120 -28.74 18.33 -4.61
CA PRO A 120 -29.98 19.10 -4.65
C PRO A 120 -31.25 18.31 -4.36
N HIS A 121 -31.18 16.99 -4.43
CA HIS A 121 -32.31 16.08 -4.19
C HIS A 121 -32.25 15.39 -2.82
N ILE A 122 -31.47 15.90 -1.87
CA ILE A 122 -31.20 15.25 -0.59
C ILE A 122 -32.49 14.82 0.14
N ASP A 123 -33.52 15.68 0.22
CA ASP A 123 -34.78 15.37 0.91
C ASP A 123 -35.51 14.19 0.27
N LEU A 124 -35.51 14.13 -1.07
CA LEU A 124 -36.15 13.05 -1.81
C LEU A 124 -35.36 11.73 -1.71
N ILE A 125 -34.03 11.82 -1.71
CA ILE A 125 -33.13 10.67 -1.52
C ILE A 125 -33.35 10.08 -0.13
N LEU A 126 -33.37 10.89 0.92
CA LEU A 126 -33.58 10.45 2.30
C LEU A 126 -34.98 9.88 2.53
N LYS A 127 -35.98 10.36 1.77
CA LYS A 127 -37.34 9.84 1.84
C LYS A 127 -37.51 8.50 1.15
N ARG A 128 -36.87 8.29 -0.03
CA ARG A 128 -37.07 7.10 -0.86
C ARG A 128 -36.10 5.98 -0.58
N GLY A 129 -34.89 6.32 -0.15
CA GLY A 129 -33.83 5.33 0.04
C GLY A 129 -33.39 4.63 -1.25
N ILE A 130 -32.79 3.45 -1.09
CA ILE A 130 -32.31 2.62 -2.19
C ILE A 130 -32.54 1.14 -1.87
N THR A 131 -33.11 0.37 -2.80
CA THR A 131 -33.22 -1.08 -2.71
C THR A 131 -31.92 -1.77 -3.15
N ASP A 132 -31.75 -3.05 -2.78
CA ASP A 132 -30.67 -3.93 -3.24
C ASP A 132 -30.61 -4.01 -4.78
N LYS A 133 -31.78 -4.13 -5.43
CA LYS A 133 -31.92 -4.16 -6.89
C LYS A 133 -31.45 -2.85 -7.53
N GLN A 134 -31.83 -1.70 -6.98
CA GLN A 134 -31.36 -0.40 -7.47
C GLN A 134 -29.86 -0.21 -7.24
N ALA A 135 -29.33 -0.65 -6.11
CA ALA A 135 -27.91 -0.67 -5.83
C ALA A 135 -27.16 -1.51 -6.88
N ARG A 136 -27.63 -2.72 -7.19
CA ARG A 136 -27.10 -3.54 -8.27
C ARG A 136 -27.15 -2.83 -9.64
N ASP A 137 -28.25 -2.15 -9.92
CA ASP A 137 -28.44 -1.43 -11.19
C ASP A 137 -27.54 -0.20 -11.31
N ILE A 138 -27.10 0.40 -10.21
CA ILE A 138 -26.11 1.49 -10.18
C ILE A 138 -24.69 0.94 -10.28
N TRP A 139 -24.28 0.07 -9.33
CA TRP A 139 -22.88 -0.32 -9.16
C TRP A 139 -22.42 -1.48 -10.06
N VAL A 140 -23.34 -2.29 -10.62
CA VAL A 140 -22.97 -3.51 -11.39
C VAL A 140 -23.46 -3.45 -12.81
N THR A 141 -24.77 -3.28 -13.04
CA THR A 141 -25.33 -3.39 -14.40
C THR A 141 -25.25 -2.09 -15.19
N GLY A 142 -25.14 -0.94 -14.50
CA GLY A 142 -25.14 0.38 -15.13
C GLY A 142 -26.47 0.76 -15.79
N LYS A 143 -27.59 0.16 -15.39
CA LYS A 143 -28.92 0.51 -15.90
C LYS A 143 -29.40 1.84 -15.37
N ILE A 144 -29.07 2.17 -14.10
CA ILE A 144 -29.35 3.45 -13.48
C ILE A 144 -28.07 4.28 -13.52
N THR A 145 -28.09 5.36 -14.31
CA THR A 145 -26.92 6.22 -14.53
C THR A 145 -27.15 7.66 -14.14
N THR A 146 -28.41 8.05 -13.87
CA THR A 146 -28.79 9.43 -13.51
C THR A 146 -29.63 9.44 -12.24
N TRP A 147 -29.53 10.54 -11.49
CA TRP A 147 -30.34 10.76 -10.30
C TRP A 147 -31.85 10.75 -10.59
N GLY A 148 -32.24 11.22 -11.77
CA GLY A 148 -33.64 11.17 -12.18
C GLY A 148 -34.17 9.75 -12.40
N GLN A 149 -33.34 8.83 -12.91
CA GLN A 149 -33.72 7.41 -13.03
C GLN A 149 -33.89 6.75 -11.65
N LEU A 150 -33.01 7.06 -10.69
CA LEU A 150 -33.10 6.54 -9.33
C LEU A 150 -34.35 7.09 -8.62
N LEU A 151 -34.60 8.39 -8.75
CA LEU A 151 -35.63 9.10 -7.97
C LEU A 151 -36.98 9.22 -8.71
N GLY A 152 -37.11 8.69 -9.92
CA GLY A 152 -38.33 8.84 -10.73
C GLY A 152 -38.62 10.29 -11.11
N THR A 153 -37.61 11.12 -11.31
CA THR A 153 -37.71 12.55 -11.69
C THR A 153 -37.21 12.78 -13.11
N ARG A 154 -37.36 14.02 -13.62
CA ARG A 154 -36.83 14.40 -14.93
C ARG A 154 -35.37 14.86 -14.92
N ASP A 155 -34.67 14.71 -13.80
CA ASP A 155 -33.26 15.09 -13.67
C ASP A 155 -32.38 14.20 -14.56
N ARG A 156 -31.46 14.83 -15.30
CA ARG A 156 -30.53 14.15 -16.20
C ARG A 156 -29.08 14.15 -15.70
N HIS A 157 -28.83 14.66 -14.50
CA HIS A 157 -27.49 14.64 -13.93
C HIS A 157 -27.04 13.21 -13.68
N LYS A 158 -25.82 12.91 -14.12
CA LYS A 158 -25.23 11.59 -13.92
C LYS A 158 -24.90 11.35 -12.46
N ILE A 159 -25.05 10.12 -12.03
CA ILE A 159 -24.53 9.64 -10.75
C ILE A 159 -23.02 9.40 -10.93
N ASN A 160 -22.19 10.09 -10.16
CA ASN A 160 -20.75 9.84 -10.12
C ASN A 160 -20.46 8.79 -9.05
N ILE A 161 -20.19 7.58 -9.49
CA ILE A 161 -20.02 6.41 -8.63
C ILE A 161 -18.59 6.33 -8.14
N TYR A 162 -18.38 6.21 -6.83
CA TYR A 162 -17.10 5.95 -6.20
C TYR A 162 -17.07 4.58 -5.56
N THR A 163 -16.00 3.82 -5.83
CA THR A 163 -15.77 2.47 -5.31
C THR A 163 -14.36 2.34 -4.76
N ARG A 164 -14.01 1.18 -4.20
CA ARG A 164 -12.68 0.92 -3.64
C ARG A 164 -11.69 0.48 -4.71
N SER A 165 -10.49 1.05 -4.68
CA SER A 165 -9.38 0.63 -5.55
C SER A 165 -8.63 -0.58 -4.99
N ASP A 166 -8.69 -0.78 -3.69
CA ASP A 166 -8.11 -1.91 -2.98
C ASP A 166 -9.14 -3.04 -2.84
N ALA A 167 -8.67 -4.27 -2.95
CA ALA A 167 -9.48 -5.44 -2.60
C ALA A 167 -9.70 -5.43 -1.09
N CYS A 168 -10.94 -5.26 -0.63
CA CYS A 168 -11.20 -5.09 0.79
C CYS A 168 -12.54 -5.67 1.24
N GLY A 169 -12.61 -6.01 2.53
CA GLY A 169 -13.84 -6.54 3.11
C GLY A 169 -15.03 -5.58 3.02
N ALA A 170 -14.82 -4.26 2.94
CA ALA A 170 -15.92 -3.30 2.76
C ALA A 170 -16.58 -3.44 1.39
N ALA A 171 -15.78 -3.43 0.30
CA ALA A 171 -16.31 -3.60 -1.05
C ALA A 171 -16.91 -4.99 -1.26
N GLN A 172 -16.30 -6.03 -0.69
CA GLN A 172 -16.84 -7.39 -0.75
C GLN A 172 -18.20 -7.49 -0.04
N THR A 173 -18.32 -6.95 1.17
CA THR A 173 -19.58 -6.97 1.95
C THR A 173 -20.67 -6.15 1.26
N PHE A 174 -20.31 -4.97 0.72
CA PHE A 174 -21.26 -4.13 -0.01
C PHE A 174 -21.79 -4.82 -1.28
N ALA A 175 -20.90 -5.43 -2.07
CA ALA A 175 -21.30 -6.18 -3.25
C ALA A 175 -22.17 -7.40 -2.91
N SER A 176 -21.86 -8.09 -1.81
CA SER A 176 -22.63 -9.26 -1.34
C SER A 176 -24.06 -8.91 -0.94
N TRP A 177 -24.34 -7.65 -0.59
CA TRP A 177 -25.70 -7.20 -0.26
C TRP A 177 -26.69 -7.36 -1.43
N PHE A 178 -26.20 -7.24 -2.67
CA PHE A 178 -27.01 -7.42 -3.88
C PHE A 178 -26.47 -8.54 -4.79
N ASP A 179 -26.03 -9.64 -4.17
CA ASP A 179 -25.57 -10.89 -4.82
C ASP A 179 -24.53 -10.66 -5.93
N SER A 180 -23.52 -9.81 -5.64
CA SER A 180 -22.45 -9.50 -6.57
C SER A 180 -21.07 -9.63 -5.92
N LYS A 181 -20.02 -9.39 -6.67
CA LYS A 181 -18.64 -9.45 -6.22
C LYS A 181 -17.97 -8.08 -6.35
N GLN A 182 -16.96 -7.85 -5.52
CA GLN A 182 -16.23 -6.57 -5.50
C GLN A 182 -15.73 -6.16 -6.89
N GLU A 183 -15.24 -7.11 -7.70
CA GLU A 183 -14.67 -6.85 -9.02
C GLU A 183 -15.71 -6.47 -10.08
N GLU A 184 -16.99 -6.64 -9.75
CA GLU A 184 -18.11 -6.26 -10.61
C GLU A 184 -18.61 -4.85 -10.33
N LEU A 185 -18.12 -4.21 -9.26
CA LEU A 185 -18.50 -2.84 -8.91
C LEU A 185 -17.89 -1.84 -9.89
N HIS A 186 -18.74 -1.09 -10.57
CA HIS A 186 -18.35 0.00 -11.45
C HIS A 186 -18.16 1.30 -10.68
N GLY A 187 -17.32 2.19 -11.20
CA GLY A 187 -17.11 3.53 -10.65
C GLY A 187 -15.66 3.97 -10.67
N THR A 188 -15.42 5.19 -10.21
CA THR A 188 -14.07 5.70 -9.96
C THR A 188 -13.53 5.06 -8.68
N ALA A 189 -12.47 4.30 -8.81
CA ALA A 189 -11.91 3.57 -7.70
C ALA A 189 -10.94 4.43 -6.89
N VAL A 190 -11.15 4.51 -5.57
CA VAL A 190 -10.41 5.35 -4.61
C VAL A 190 -9.89 4.48 -3.48
N PHE A 191 -8.67 4.77 -3.00
CA PHE A 191 -8.02 3.98 -1.96
C PHE A 191 -8.57 4.28 -0.57
N GLY A 192 -8.99 3.24 0.14
CA GLY A 192 -9.41 3.28 1.54
C GLY A 192 -10.76 3.95 1.79
N ASP A 193 -11.33 3.72 2.96
CA ASP A 193 -12.57 4.37 3.41
C ASP A 193 -12.45 5.91 3.49
N PRO A 194 -11.34 6.48 4.01
CA PRO A 194 -11.15 7.92 4.01
C PRO A 194 -11.16 8.54 2.61
N GLY A 195 -10.63 7.80 1.62
CA GLY A 195 -10.62 8.24 0.23
C GLY A 195 -12.02 8.35 -0.37
N ILE A 196 -12.88 7.33 -0.16
CA ILE A 196 -14.29 7.37 -0.60
C ILE A 196 -15.03 8.52 0.08
N ALA A 197 -14.92 8.65 1.41
CA ALA A 197 -15.55 9.74 2.14
C ALA A 197 -15.14 11.11 1.59
N GLY A 198 -13.83 11.31 1.33
CA GLY A 198 -13.30 12.55 0.77
C GLY A 198 -13.68 12.81 -0.68
N ALA A 199 -13.85 11.78 -1.50
CA ALA A 199 -14.27 11.92 -2.89
C ALA A 199 -15.75 12.28 -3.00
N VAL A 200 -16.61 11.54 -2.29
CA VAL A 200 -18.07 11.78 -2.28
C VAL A 200 -18.42 13.15 -1.68
N SER A 201 -17.76 13.56 -0.57
CA SER A 201 -18.03 14.85 0.08
C SER A 201 -17.74 16.07 -0.79
N LYS A 202 -16.87 15.96 -1.80
CA LYS A 202 -16.47 17.03 -2.71
C LYS A 202 -17.24 17.05 -4.03
N ASP A 203 -18.05 16.03 -4.29
CA ASP A 203 -18.79 15.88 -5.52
C ASP A 203 -20.29 15.81 -5.23
N LYS A 204 -21.01 16.90 -5.48
CA LYS A 204 -22.46 17.00 -5.22
C LYS A 204 -23.32 15.94 -5.92
N TRP A 205 -22.80 15.29 -6.96
CA TRP A 205 -23.46 14.20 -7.67
C TRP A 205 -22.88 12.82 -7.32
N GLY A 206 -21.96 12.80 -6.35
CA GLY A 206 -21.25 11.62 -5.93
C GLY A 206 -22.08 10.66 -5.08
N ILE A 207 -21.89 9.36 -5.31
CA ILE A 207 -22.39 8.26 -4.50
C ILE A 207 -21.27 7.27 -4.25
N GLY A 208 -21.23 6.66 -3.08
CA GLY A 208 -20.26 5.65 -2.70
C GLY A 208 -20.77 4.78 -1.57
N PHE A 209 -19.86 4.09 -0.88
CA PHE A 209 -20.18 3.31 0.31
C PHE A 209 -19.03 3.40 1.32
N ASN A 210 -19.36 3.33 2.61
CA ASN A 210 -18.36 3.41 3.68
C ASN A 210 -18.73 2.56 4.89
N ASN A 211 -17.72 2.18 5.68
CA ASN A 211 -17.95 1.64 7.02
C ASN A 211 -18.53 2.73 7.94
N LEU A 212 -19.28 2.33 8.96
CA LEU A 212 -19.95 3.24 9.90
C LEU A 212 -19.01 4.30 10.50
N ALA A 213 -17.82 3.90 10.93
CA ALA A 213 -16.82 4.78 11.53
C ALA A 213 -16.32 5.89 10.59
N TYR A 214 -16.48 5.74 9.27
CA TYR A 214 -16.09 6.71 8.27
C TYR A 214 -17.25 7.47 7.64
N ALA A 215 -18.48 6.96 7.77
CA ALA A 215 -19.70 7.65 7.35
C ALA A 215 -20.19 8.63 8.41
N TYR A 216 -20.06 8.28 9.70
CA TYR A 216 -20.46 9.12 10.82
C TYR A 216 -19.26 9.76 11.51
N ASP A 217 -19.49 10.96 12.07
CA ASP A 217 -18.51 11.64 12.90
C ASP A 217 -18.50 11.07 14.33
N ALA A 218 -17.31 10.90 14.89
CA ALA A 218 -17.14 10.26 16.20
C ALA A 218 -17.62 11.11 17.38
N GLN A 219 -17.67 12.46 17.23
CA GLN A 219 -18.04 13.37 18.31
C GLN A 219 -19.51 13.78 18.23
N THR A 220 -20.00 14.09 17.02
CA THR A 220 -21.38 14.54 16.83
C THR A 220 -22.37 13.40 16.65
N HIS A 221 -21.88 12.18 16.35
CA HIS A 221 -22.64 10.98 16.04
C HIS A 221 -23.59 11.11 14.83
N ARG A 222 -23.44 12.18 14.06
CA ARG A 222 -24.16 12.44 12.81
C ARG A 222 -23.28 12.16 11.61
N ALA A 223 -23.87 12.09 10.42
CA ALA A 223 -23.12 11.95 9.18
C ALA A 223 -22.00 13.01 9.11
N ARG A 224 -20.82 12.62 8.59
CA ARG A 224 -19.68 13.53 8.48
C ARG A 224 -19.99 14.73 7.58
N PRO A 225 -19.38 15.91 7.83
CA PRO A 225 -19.55 17.07 6.98
C PRO A 225 -19.31 16.75 5.48
N GLY A 226 -20.22 17.16 4.63
CA GLY A 226 -20.18 16.87 3.19
C GLY A 226 -20.73 15.51 2.78
N LEU A 227 -21.10 14.64 3.75
CA LEU A 227 -21.71 13.34 3.50
C LEU A 227 -23.13 13.27 4.05
N ALA A 228 -23.95 12.46 3.39
CA ALA A 228 -25.23 11.98 3.90
C ALA A 228 -25.28 10.46 3.73
N VAL A 229 -25.95 9.77 4.65
CA VAL A 229 -26.18 8.34 4.54
C VAL A 229 -27.41 8.11 3.68
N LEU A 230 -27.29 7.23 2.69
CA LEU A 230 -28.38 6.85 1.82
C LEU A 230 -29.15 5.69 2.51
N PRO A 231 -30.39 5.88 2.93
CA PRO A 231 -31.16 4.84 3.58
C PRO A 231 -31.39 3.63 2.67
N ILE A 232 -31.45 2.44 3.26
CA ILE A 232 -31.83 1.22 2.55
C ILE A 232 -33.33 1.03 2.72
N ASP A 233 -34.03 0.95 1.61
CA ASP A 233 -35.43 0.56 1.51
C ASP A 233 -35.46 -0.99 1.55
N ILE A 234 -35.79 -1.54 2.70
CA ILE A 234 -35.65 -2.98 3.00
C ILE A 234 -36.85 -3.76 2.47
N ASP A 235 -38.06 -3.20 2.57
CA ASP A 235 -39.29 -3.84 2.13
C ASP A 235 -39.61 -3.55 0.65
N GLY A 236 -38.91 -2.57 0.03
CA GLY A 236 -39.01 -2.25 -1.40
C GLY A 236 -40.26 -1.52 -1.81
N ASP A 237 -40.92 -0.82 -0.87
CA ASP A 237 -42.18 -0.09 -1.13
C ASP A 237 -41.93 1.30 -1.78
N GLY A 238 -40.69 1.77 -1.79
CA GLY A 238 -40.23 3.01 -2.44
C GLY A 238 -40.26 4.25 -1.55
N ASP A 239 -40.51 4.09 -0.24
CA ASP A 239 -40.44 5.15 0.79
C ASP A 239 -39.83 4.56 2.09
N ILE A 240 -39.01 5.33 2.79
CA ILE A 240 -38.43 4.93 4.08
C ILE A 240 -39.49 5.03 5.18
N GLY A 241 -40.02 3.87 5.57
CA GLY A 241 -41.03 3.72 6.61
C GLY A 241 -40.49 4.01 8.02
N PRO A 242 -41.38 4.09 9.05
CA PRO A 242 -40.96 4.32 10.43
C PRO A 242 -40.03 3.22 10.99
N GLU A 243 -40.18 1.98 10.53
CA GLU A 243 -39.36 0.84 10.97
C GLU A 243 -37.96 0.85 10.37
N GLU A 244 -37.73 1.64 9.29
CA GLU A 244 -36.48 1.79 8.57
C GLU A 244 -35.76 3.11 8.89
N ARG A 245 -36.36 4.02 9.69
CA ARG A 245 -35.80 5.31 10.07
C ARG A 245 -34.81 5.18 11.22
N PHE A 246 -33.63 4.69 10.94
CA PHE A 246 -32.53 4.57 11.90
C PHE A 246 -31.19 5.11 11.39
N TYR A 247 -31.23 5.97 10.36
CA TYR A 247 -30.01 6.52 9.73
C TYR A 247 -29.61 7.91 10.22
N ASP A 248 -30.43 8.57 11.05
CA ASP A 248 -30.20 9.95 11.51
C ASP A 248 -29.00 10.06 12.45
N SER A 249 -28.70 9.01 13.21
CA SER A 249 -27.52 8.95 14.04
C SER A 249 -26.85 7.55 14.02
N LYS A 250 -25.56 7.56 14.33
CA LYS A 250 -24.77 6.35 14.46
C LYS A 250 -25.37 5.34 15.47
N GLU A 251 -25.86 5.84 16.61
CA GLU A 251 -26.45 5.00 17.67
C GLU A 251 -27.72 4.30 17.20
N GLN A 252 -28.58 4.99 16.47
CA GLN A 252 -29.81 4.40 15.95
C GLN A 252 -29.48 3.24 15.01
N LEU A 253 -28.50 3.42 14.11
CA LEU A 253 -28.09 2.39 13.17
C LEU A 253 -27.39 1.22 13.87
N VAL A 254 -26.51 1.49 14.85
CA VAL A 254 -25.86 0.45 15.66
C VAL A 254 -26.93 -0.40 16.39
N ASN A 255 -27.95 0.24 16.98
CA ASN A 255 -29.05 -0.44 17.64
C ASN A 255 -29.90 -1.27 16.65
N ALA A 256 -30.14 -0.75 15.44
CA ALA A 256 -30.83 -1.49 14.39
C ALA A 256 -30.08 -2.77 13.97
N ILE A 257 -28.73 -2.70 13.89
CA ILE A 257 -27.87 -3.86 13.62
C ILE A 257 -27.89 -4.86 14.80
N GLU A 258 -27.88 -4.37 16.03
CA GLU A 258 -27.93 -5.21 17.23
C GLU A 258 -29.26 -5.99 17.32
N LEU A 259 -30.35 -5.36 16.95
CA LEU A 259 -31.70 -5.94 16.93
C LEU A 259 -32.00 -6.73 15.65
N ASP A 260 -31.03 -6.93 14.77
CA ASP A 260 -31.18 -7.61 13.47
C ASP A 260 -32.27 -6.98 12.56
N LYS A 261 -32.56 -5.68 12.72
CA LYS A 261 -33.43 -4.90 11.84
C LYS A 261 -32.74 -4.41 10.57
N PHE A 262 -31.41 -4.26 10.61
CA PHE A 262 -30.60 -3.88 9.46
C PHE A 262 -30.11 -5.14 8.71
N PRO A 263 -30.12 -5.16 7.36
CA PRO A 263 -29.76 -6.36 6.59
C PRO A 263 -28.30 -6.81 6.79
N ALA A 264 -28.09 -8.12 6.73
CA ALA A 264 -26.76 -8.72 6.82
C ALA A 264 -26.59 -9.79 5.71
N PRO A 265 -25.81 -9.53 4.63
CA PRO A 265 -25.07 -8.28 4.40
C PRO A 265 -26.02 -7.08 4.14
N PRO A 266 -25.58 -5.81 4.31
CA PRO A 266 -24.21 -5.35 4.46
C PRO A 266 -23.69 -5.19 5.90
N ALA A 267 -24.41 -5.66 6.94
CA ALA A 267 -23.82 -5.87 8.26
C ALA A 267 -22.91 -7.10 8.25
N ARG A 268 -21.81 -7.06 9.05
CA ARG A 268 -20.80 -8.12 9.09
C ARG A 268 -20.10 -8.22 10.44
N ASN A 269 -19.43 -9.36 10.66
CA ASN A 269 -18.54 -9.54 11.80
C ASN A 269 -17.14 -8.96 11.54
N LEU A 270 -16.51 -8.50 12.62
CA LEU A 270 -15.11 -8.06 12.65
C LEU A 270 -14.32 -9.00 13.54
N TYR A 271 -13.11 -9.34 13.11
CA TYR A 271 -12.31 -10.38 13.74
C TYR A 271 -10.93 -9.90 14.14
N PHE A 272 -10.46 -10.36 15.31
CA PHE A 272 -9.04 -10.58 15.56
C PHE A 272 -8.68 -12.02 15.21
N VAL A 273 -7.63 -12.18 14.42
CA VAL A 273 -7.16 -13.51 13.98
C VAL A 273 -5.74 -13.73 14.48
N THR A 274 -5.48 -14.96 14.95
CA THR A 274 -4.16 -15.43 15.37
C THR A 274 -3.75 -16.62 14.53
N LYS A 275 -2.44 -16.92 14.47
CA LYS A 275 -1.95 -18.21 13.98
C LYS A 275 -1.87 -19.22 15.12
N GLY A 276 -2.92 -19.99 15.31
CA GLY A 276 -3.07 -20.88 16.46
C GLY A 276 -3.27 -20.11 17.77
N ALA A 277 -2.65 -20.53 18.87
CA ALA A 277 -2.75 -19.84 20.15
C ALA A 277 -2.04 -18.48 20.16
N PRO A 278 -2.49 -17.49 20.97
CA PRO A 278 -1.75 -16.27 21.22
C PRO A 278 -0.32 -16.55 21.67
N LYS A 279 0.64 -15.71 21.28
CA LYS A 279 2.07 -15.98 21.37
C LYS A 279 2.61 -15.98 22.82
N ASP A 280 2.10 -15.06 23.64
CA ASP A 280 2.53 -14.83 25.01
C ASP A 280 1.40 -14.36 25.93
N SER A 281 1.70 -14.10 27.20
CA SER A 281 0.73 -13.66 28.20
C SER A 281 0.19 -12.26 27.94
N ALA A 282 0.99 -11.34 27.38
CA ALA A 282 0.55 -9.98 27.06
C ALA A 282 -0.46 -10.01 25.91
N SER A 283 -0.15 -10.77 24.84
CA SER A 283 -1.05 -10.99 23.71
C SER A 283 -2.37 -11.63 24.17
N LEU A 284 -2.33 -12.70 24.96
CA LEU A 284 -3.53 -13.34 25.51
C LEU A 284 -4.36 -12.40 26.40
N ALA A 285 -3.70 -11.57 27.21
CA ALA A 285 -4.37 -10.59 28.07
C ALA A 285 -5.07 -9.51 27.25
N PHE A 286 -4.44 -9.02 26.16
CA PHE A 286 -5.03 -8.05 25.26
C PHE A 286 -6.25 -8.60 24.52
N LEU A 287 -6.19 -9.84 24.03
CA LEU A 287 -7.37 -10.48 23.44
C LEU A 287 -8.52 -10.63 24.43
N LYS A 288 -8.23 -11.07 25.66
CA LYS A 288 -9.23 -11.14 26.73
C LYS A 288 -9.85 -9.77 27.01
N TYR A 289 -9.03 -8.73 27.04
CA TYR A 289 -9.48 -7.36 27.25
C TYR A 289 -10.41 -6.92 26.10
N ALA A 290 -10.02 -7.13 24.83
CA ALA A 290 -10.87 -6.80 23.68
C ALA A 290 -12.23 -7.53 23.70
N LEU A 291 -12.26 -8.79 24.15
CA LEU A 291 -13.47 -9.60 24.26
C LEU A 291 -14.35 -9.30 25.49
N LYS A 292 -13.85 -8.55 26.48
CA LYS A 292 -14.57 -8.23 27.73
C LYS A 292 -14.62 -6.73 28.00
N ASP A 293 -13.62 -6.19 28.70
CA ASP A 293 -13.58 -4.81 29.19
C ASP A 293 -13.58 -3.81 28.01
N GLY A 294 -12.90 -4.16 26.91
CA GLY A 294 -12.82 -3.36 25.70
C GLY A 294 -14.14 -3.16 24.99
N GLN A 295 -15.12 -4.07 25.17
CA GLN A 295 -16.44 -3.98 24.52
C GLN A 295 -17.21 -2.69 24.89
N ARG A 296 -16.88 -2.04 25.99
CA ARG A 296 -17.45 -0.73 26.36
C ARG A 296 -17.19 0.39 25.35
N PHE A 297 -16.13 0.24 24.52
CA PHE A 297 -15.76 1.21 23.51
C PHE A 297 -16.43 0.97 22.15
N ASN A 298 -17.05 -0.20 21.94
CA ASN A 298 -17.64 -0.55 20.65
C ASN A 298 -18.74 0.46 20.26
N GLU A 299 -19.80 0.62 21.04
CA GLU A 299 -20.90 1.53 20.72
C GLU A 299 -20.45 2.99 20.54
N PRO A 300 -19.65 3.59 21.46
CA PRO A 300 -19.17 4.96 21.26
C PRO A 300 -18.36 5.13 19.99
N ALA A 301 -17.61 4.10 19.59
CA ALA A 301 -16.82 4.12 18.35
C ALA A 301 -17.65 3.77 17.10
N GLY A 302 -18.92 3.38 17.24
CA GLY A 302 -19.82 3.04 16.13
C GLY A 302 -19.78 1.59 15.70
N TYR A 303 -19.48 0.70 16.63
CA TYR A 303 -19.50 -0.76 16.42
C TYR A 303 -20.51 -1.42 17.34
N VAL A 304 -21.06 -2.54 16.91
CA VAL A 304 -21.96 -3.34 17.72
C VAL A 304 -21.17 -4.27 18.63
N LYS A 305 -21.55 -4.34 19.90
CA LYS A 305 -20.97 -5.27 20.88
C LYS A 305 -21.24 -6.72 20.51
N ILE A 306 -20.35 -7.60 20.94
CA ILE A 306 -20.59 -9.04 20.88
C ILE A 306 -21.34 -9.50 22.13
N THR A 307 -22.50 -10.13 21.92
CA THR A 307 -23.37 -10.63 23.00
C THR A 307 -23.77 -12.07 22.74
N GLY A 308 -24.32 -12.71 23.75
CA GLY A 308 -24.98 -14.03 23.64
C GLY A 308 -24.09 -15.14 23.09
N LYS A 309 -24.53 -15.79 22.01
CA LYS A 309 -23.86 -16.96 21.41
C LYS A 309 -22.43 -16.64 20.95
N LEU A 310 -22.23 -15.51 20.27
CA LEU A 310 -20.90 -15.09 19.77
C LEU A 310 -19.88 -14.92 20.90
N HIS A 311 -20.31 -14.32 22.02
CA HIS A 311 -19.44 -14.18 23.20
C HIS A 311 -19.04 -15.55 23.76
N ASN A 312 -20.02 -16.48 23.89
CA ASN A 312 -19.75 -17.82 24.41
C ASN A 312 -18.84 -18.64 23.49
N ASP A 313 -18.99 -18.53 22.18
CA ASP A 313 -18.14 -19.23 21.20
C ASP A 313 -16.71 -18.70 21.25
N ASN A 314 -16.51 -17.38 21.33
CA ASN A 314 -15.18 -16.77 21.55
C ASN A 314 -14.52 -17.25 22.84
N MET A 315 -15.29 -17.37 23.93
CA MET A 315 -14.76 -17.82 25.22
C MET A 315 -14.36 -19.31 25.20
N LYS A 316 -15.05 -20.14 24.42
CA LYS A 316 -14.63 -21.54 24.17
C LYS A 316 -13.33 -21.60 23.38
N LEU A 317 -13.23 -20.85 22.27
CA LEU A 317 -12.02 -20.74 21.46
C LEU A 317 -10.83 -20.26 22.30
N LEU A 318 -11.02 -19.25 23.15
CA LEU A 318 -9.98 -18.72 24.02
C LEU A 318 -9.46 -19.76 25.02
N ARG A 319 -10.35 -20.60 25.59
CA ARG A 319 -9.95 -21.72 26.47
C ARG A 319 -9.13 -22.77 25.73
N THR A 320 -9.51 -23.10 24.51
CA THR A 320 -8.78 -24.04 23.65
C THR A 320 -7.40 -23.47 23.28
N ALA A 321 -7.31 -22.19 22.91
CA ALA A 321 -6.06 -21.52 22.62
C ALA A 321 -5.11 -21.50 23.83
N ARG A 322 -5.61 -21.25 25.04
CA ARG A 322 -4.81 -21.28 26.27
C ARG A 322 -4.22 -22.67 26.52
N LYS A 323 -4.99 -23.74 26.35
CA LYS A 323 -4.52 -25.11 26.55
C LYS A 323 -3.41 -25.50 25.58
N SER A 324 -3.45 -25.01 24.34
CA SER A 324 -2.40 -25.26 23.35
C SER A 324 -1.12 -24.43 23.60
N MET A 325 -1.23 -23.28 24.28
CA MET A 325 -0.07 -22.46 24.67
C MET A 325 0.78 -23.12 25.74
N ASP A 326 0.16 -23.75 26.75
CA ASP A 326 0.85 -24.47 27.82
C ASP A 326 1.63 -25.69 27.31
N LEU A 327 1.18 -26.33 26.22
CA LEU A 327 1.85 -27.45 25.56
C LEU A 327 3.06 -27.03 24.69
N LYS A 328 3.05 -25.84 24.07
CA LYS A 328 4.16 -25.36 23.21
C LYS A 328 5.36 -24.79 23.97
N ARG A 329 5.20 -24.37 25.23
CA ARG A 329 6.28 -23.74 26.02
C ARG A 329 7.49 -24.67 26.26
N ASN A 330 7.32 -25.99 26.09
CA ASN A 330 8.38 -26.99 26.34
C ASN A 330 9.29 -27.30 25.14
N THR A 331 9.10 -26.72 23.96
CA THR A 331 9.84 -27.17 22.75
C THR A 331 10.69 -26.13 22.03
N THR A 332 10.61 -24.82 22.38
CA THR A 332 11.20 -23.73 21.55
C THR A 332 12.59 -23.24 21.96
N ASP A 333 13.10 -23.61 23.13
CA ASP A 333 14.36 -23.03 23.65
C ASP A 333 15.66 -23.55 22.99
N ASN A 334 15.60 -24.68 22.27
CA ASN A 334 16.83 -25.34 21.76
C ASN A 334 17.32 -24.82 20.39
N VAL A 335 16.47 -24.22 19.55
CA VAL A 335 16.84 -23.84 18.16
C VAL A 335 17.61 -22.52 18.12
N VAL A 336 17.24 -21.54 18.95
CA VAL A 336 17.90 -20.22 18.99
C VAL A 336 19.33 -20.31 19.52
N VAL A 337 19.59 -21.18 20.51
CA VAL A 337 20.92 -21.39 21.08
C VAL A 337 21.87 -21.98 20.04
N VAL A 338 21.41 -22.90 19.20
CA VAL A 338 22.22 -23.52 18.13
C VAL A 338 22.61 -22.50 17.07
N PHE A 339 21.72 -21.59 16.68
CA PHE A 339 21.99 -20.54 15.67
C PHE A 339 23.01 -19.53 16.18
N ILE A 340 22.91 -19.08 17.43
CA ILE A 340 23.85 -18.13 18.05
C ILE A 340 25.24 -18.80 18.18
N ALA A 341 25.29 -20.06 18.55
CA ALA A 341 26.54 -20.81 18.63
C ALA A 341 27.24 -20.96 17.28
N LEU A 342 26.48 -21.13 16.19
CA LEU A 342 27.00 -21.23 14.83
C LEU A 342 27.58 -19.89 14.33
N ILE A 343 26.92 -18.77 14.62
CA ILE A 343 27.40 -17.41 14.27
C ILE A 343 28.70 -17.10 15.05
N VAL A 344 28.75 -17.38 16.34
CA VAL A 344 29.96 -17.18 17.18
C VAL A 344 31.10 -18.05 16.70
N PHE A 345 30.85 -19.29 16.27
CA PHE A 345 31.85 -20.21 15.73
C PHE A 345 32.43 -19.73 14.41
N VAL A 346 31.60 -19.22 13.49
CA VAL A 346 32.05 -18.63 12.20
C VAL A 346 32.88 -17.37 12.42
N VAL A 347 32.48 -16.48 13.34
CA VAL A 347 33.25 -15.27 13.70
C VAL A 347 34.59 -15.64 14.36
N ALA A 348 34.64 -16.66 15.18
CA ALA A 348 35.88 -17.16 15.82
C ALA A 348 36.85 -17.79 14.82
N LEU A 349 36.36 -18.50 13.80
CA LEU A 349 37.18 -19.07 12.72
C LEU A 349 37.78 -17.98 11.83
N CYS A 350 37.03 -16.90 11.57
CA CYS A 350 37.53 -15.77 10.78
C CYS A 350 38.55 -14.91 11.53
N SER A 351 38.51 -14.84 12.86
CA SER A 351 39.44 -14.04 13.66
C SER A 351 40.78 -14.73 14.00
N GLY A 352 40.81 -16.06 13.95
CA GLY A 352 41.99 -16.85 14.32
C GLY A 352 43.16 -16.83 13.31
N SER A 353 42.91 -16.50 12.06
CA SER A 353 43.94 -16.58 10.99
C SER A 353 44.70 -15.25 10.72
N VAL A 354 44.36 -14.15 11.42
CA VAL A 354 44.80 -12.79 11.05
C VAL A 354 46.00 -12.28 11.86
N PHE A 355 46.47 -12.97 12.90
CA PHE A 355 47.35 -12.31 13.90
C PHE A 355 48.84 -12.57 13.80
N GLN A 356 49.35 -13.14 12.71
CA GLN A 356 50.82 -13.33 12.64
C GLN A 356 51.41 -13.14 11.24
N LYS A 357 51.81 -11.88 10.89
CA LYS A 357 53.01 -11.60 10.00
C LYS A 357 53.33 -10.12 9.90
N SER A 358 54.62 -9.81 9.93
CA SER A 358 55.47 -8.65 9.70
C SER A 358 54.87 -7.33 9.12
N LEU A 359 55.29 -6.17 9.64
CA LEU A 359 54.77 -4.81 9.39
C LEU A 359 54.71 -4.36 7.91
N ASN A 360 55.60 -4.79 7.03
CA ASN A 360 55.52 -4.45 5.59
C ASN A 360 54.46 -5.27 4.83
N LYS A 361 54.18 -6.48 5.26
CA LYS A 361 53.06 -7.28 4.73
C LYS A 361 51.69 -6.76 5.18
N LYS A 362 51.60 -6.04 6.31
CA LYS A 362 50.32 -5.46 6.82
C LYS A 362 49.73 -4.41 5.87
N ARG A 363 50.53 -3.66 5.15
CA ARG A 363 50.04 -2.59 4.23
C ARG A 363 49.44 -3.19 2.96
N ILE A 364 50.12 -4.17 2.37
CA ILE A 364 49.61 -4.93 1.21
C ILE A 364 48.40 -5.79 1.60
N TYR A 365 48.40 -6.41 2.80
CA TYR A 365 47.28 -7.20 3.32
C TYR A 365 46.05 -6.32 3.57
N LYS A 366 46.18 -5.11 4.15
CA LYS A 366 45.09 -4.15 4.30
C LYS A 366 44.50 -3.72 2.96
N GLN A 367 45.35 -3.49 1.96
CA GLN A 367 44.94 -3.13 0.61
C GLN A 367 44.19 -4.28 -0.07
N ASN A 368 44.70 -5.50 0.03
CA ASN A 368 44.03 -6.70 -0.51
C ASN A 368 42.72 -7.01 0.22
N LEU A 369 42.66 -6.83 1.54
CA LEU A 369 41.45 -7.00 2.33
C LEU A 369 40.40 -5.95 1.96
N SER A 370 40.80 -4.69 1.80
CA SER A 370 39.92 -3.62 1.36
C SER A 370 39.40 -3.88 -0.07
N SER A 371 40.24 -4.32 -0.98
CA SER A 371 39.86 -4.70 -2.34
C SER A 371 38.90 -5.90 -2.35
N ALA A 372 39.20 -6.94 -1.56
CA ALA A 372 38.33 -8.09 -1.43
C ALA A 372 36.96 -7.74 -0.83
N PHE A 373 36.93 -6.84 0.16
CA PHE A 373 35.70 -6.34 0.75
C PHE A 373 34.86 -5.52 -0.24
N MET A 374 35.48 -4.63 -1.01
CA MET A 374 34.81 -3.88 -2.09
C MET A 374 34.27 -4.82 -3.17
N PHE A 375 35.07 -5.82 -3.57
CA PHE A 375 34.61 -6.85 -4.51
C PHE A 375 33.42 -7.65 -3.97
N LEU A 376 33.47 -8.07 -2.69
CA LEU A 376 32.37 -8.76 -2.03
C LEU A 376 31.08 -7.91 -2.02
N LEU A 377 31.16 -6.61 -1.72
CA LEU A 377 30.02 -5.70 -1.75
C LEU A 377 29.43 -5.58 -3.17
N THR A 378 30.31 -5.50 -4.19
CA THR A 378 29.87 -5.46 -5.59
C THR A 378 29.17 -6.75 -5.99
N VAL A 379 29.75 -7.91 -5.66
CA VAL A 379 29.13 -9.22 -5.92
C VAL A 379 27.83 -9.39 -5.14
N SER A 380 27.79 -8.94 -3.88
CA SER A 380 26.55 -8.96 -3.06
C SER A 380 25.42 -8.16 -3.70
N SER A 381 25.69 -6.99 -4.28
CA SER A 381 24.65 -6.20 -4.95
C SER A 381 24.09 -6.90 -6.18
N VAL A 382 24.93 -7.55 -6.97
CA VAL A 382 24.49 -8.35 -8.13
C VAL A 382 23.72 -9.60 -7.67
N PHE A 383 24.20 -10.26 -6.62
CA PHE A 383 23.53 -11.42 -6.04
C PHE A 383 22.12 -11.06 -5.52
N LEU A 384 21.96 -9.92 -4.83
CA LEU A 384 20.64 -9.45 -4.37
C LEU A 384 19.68 -9.23 -5.53
N LEU A 385 20.16 -8.67 -6.66
CA LEU A 385 19.33 -8.51 -7.87
C LEU A 385 18.88 -9.87 -8.42
N ILE A 386 19.80 -10.82 -8.54
CA ILE A 386 19.48 -12.19 -9.01
C ILE A 386 18.52 -12.90 -8.04
N ALA A 387 18.74 -12.78 -6.75
CA ALA A 387 17.86 -13.34 -5.72
C ALA A 387 16.45 -12.74 -5.77
N MET A 388 16.34 -11.42 -6.01
CA MET A 388 15.06 -10.75 -6.18
C MET A 388 14.32 -11.28 -7.43
N ILE A 389 15.00 -11.37 -8.57
CA ILE A 389 14.41 -11.93 -9.81
C ILE A 389 13.98 -13.38 -9.59
N GLY A 390 14.84 -14.19 -8.96
CA GLY A 390 14.55 -15.60 -8.66
C GLY A 390 13.35 -15.74 -7.72
N GLY A 391 13.30 -14.93 -6.66
CA GLY A 391 12.19 -14.90 -5.71
C GLY A 391 10.85 -14.51 -6.35
N LEU A 392 10.84 -13.44 -7.17
CA LEU A 392 9.65 -13.03 -7.91
C LEU A 392 9.20 -14.11 -8.89
N THR A 393 10.13 -14.72 -9.62
CA THR A 393 9.81 -15.80 -10.57
C THR A 393 9.24 -17.01 -9.83
N TYR A 394 9.86 -17.44 -8.73
CA TYR A 394 9.39 -18.57 -7.93
C TYR A 394 7.97 -18.35 -7.39
N LYS A 395 7.71 -17.17 -6.83
CA LYS A 395 6.39 -16.79 -6.31
C LYS A 395 5.33 -16.60 -7.43
N SER A 396 5.74 -16.36 -8.67
CA SER A 396 4.85 -16.24 -9.84
C SER A 396 4.52 -17.59 -10.48
N LEU A 397 5.16 -18.70 -10.09
CA LEU A 397 4.92 -20.01 -10.70
C LEU A 397 3.46 -20.49 -10.62
N PRO A 398 2.73 -20.34 -9.48
CA PRO A 398 1.36 -20.83 -9.37
C PRO A 398 0.42 -20.24 -10.43
N ILE A 399 0.49 -18.93 -10.70
CA ILE A 399 -0.38 -18.32 -11.72
C ILE A 399 -0.03 -18.77 -13.14
N LEU A 400 1.26 -19.01 -13.41
CA LEU A 400 1.76 -19.49 -14.72
C LEU A 400 1.42 -20.96 -14.96
N GLN A 401 1.13 -21.74 -13.92
CA GLN A 401 0.67 -23.12 -14.05
C GLN A 401 -0.83 -23.19 -14.34
N GLU A 402 -1.64 -22.28 -13.80
CA GLU A 402 -3.09 -22.24 -14.02
C GLU A 402 -3.49 -21.47 -15.30
N ASN A 403 -2.67 -20.52 -15.78
CA ASN A 403 -3.01 -19.63 -16.89
C ASN A 403 -1.88 -19.58 -17.92
N SER A 404 -2.23 -19.48 -19.22
CA SER A 404 -1.24 -19.27 -20.27
C SER A 404 -0.56 -17.90 -20.13
N PHE A 405 0.76 -17.85 -20.32
CA PHE A 405 1.54 -16.61 -20.29
C PHE A 405 0.99 -15.53 -21.23
N TRP A 406 0.57 -15.93 -22.44
CA TRP A 406 0.01 -15.00 -23.42
C TRP A 406 -1.37 -14.47 -23.00
N ASP A 407 -2.21 -15.31 -22.41
CA ASP A 407 -3.51 -14.89 -21.90
C ASP A 407 -3.35 -13.87 -20.75
N LEU A 408 -2.39 -14.10 -19.85
CA LEU A 408 -2.08 -13.16 -18.78
C LEU A 408 -1.69 -11.77 -19.31
N ILE A 409 -0.85 -11.68 -20.34
CA ILE A 409 -0.36 -10.41 -20.87
C ILE A 409 -1.37 -9.72 -21.79
N SER A 410 -2.13 -10.47 -22.60
CA SER A 410 -3.01 -9.92 -23.63
C SER A 410 -4.47 -9.77 -23.21
N SER A 411 -4.91 -10.45 -22.16
CA SER A 411 -6.28 -10.31 -21.66
C SER A 411 -6.50 -8.97 -20.96
N SER A 412 -7.66 -8.36 -21.19
CA SER A 412 -8.11 -7.16 -20.51
C SER A 412 -9.03 -7.41 -19.31
N GLU A 413 -9.37 -8.67 -19.02
CA GLU A 413 -10.25 -9.04 -17.92
C GLU A 413 -9.48 -9.25 -16.63
N TRP A 414 -9.73 -8.39 -15.63
CA TRP A 414 -9.21 -8.53 -14.27
C TRP A 414 -10.34 -8.88 -13.32
N LYS A 415 -10.51 -10.17 -13.03
CA LYS A 415 -11.53 -10.73 -12.11
C LYS A 415 -10.92 -11.83 -11.26
N PRO A 416 -10.17 -11.51 -10.22
CA PRO A 416 -9.49 -12.47 -9.36
C PRO A 416 -10.41 -13.53 -8.75
N SER A 417 -11.63 -13.16 -8.34
CA SER A 417 -12.63 -14.10 -7.80
C SER A 417 -13.09 -15.17 -8.79
N GLN A 418 -12.92 -14.91 -10.10
CA GLN A 418 -13.20 -15.87 -11.19
C GLN A 418 -11.91 -16.50 -11.74
N LYS A 419 -10.78 -16.32 -11.04
CA LYS A 419 -9.44 -16.76 -11.47
C LYS A 419 -9.00 -16.21 -12.84
N LYS A 420 -9.52 -15.03 -13.24
CA LYS A 420 -9.14 -14.35 -14.49
C LYS A 420 -8.20 -13.20 -14.16
N PHE A 421 -6.98 -13.27 -14.70
CA PHE A 421 -5.90 -12.33 -14.41
C PHE A 421 -5.34 -11.74 -15.71
N GLY A 422 -5.96 -10.68 -16.24
CA GLY A 422 -5.48 -9.98 -17.43
C GLY A 422 -4.66 -8.74 -17.07
N PHE A 423 -3.39 -8.71 -17.46
CA PHE A 423 -2.47 -7.60 -17.12
C PHE A 423 -2.40 -6.50 -18.19
N GLN A 424 -3.03 -6.68 -19.36
CA GLN A 424 -2.99 -5.70 -20.46
C GLN A 424 -3.40 -4.27 -20.05
N PRO A 425 -4.48 -4.03 -19.27
CA PRO A 425 -4.87 -2.68 -18.87
C PRO A 425 -3.79 -1.99 -18.02
N PHE A 426 -3.14 -2.74 -17.14
CA PHE A 426 -2.12 -2.23 -16.21
C PHE A 426 -0.80 -1.93 -16.94
N ILE A 427 -0.41 -2.77 -17.87
CA ILE A 427 0.77 -2.56 -18.73
C ILE A 427 0.57 -1.30 -19.58
N THR A 428 -0.57 -1.23 -20.30
CA THR A 428 -0.90 -0.08 -21.14
C THR A 428 -1.07 1.20 -20.34
N GLY A 429 -1.68 1.13 -19.15
CA GLY A 429 -1.81 2.25 -18.22
C GLY A 429 -0.45 2.78 -17.76
N THR A 430 0.46 1.89 -17.35
CA THR A 430 1.83 2.25 -16.92
C THR A 430 2.60 2.93 -18.05
N LEU A 431 2.59 2.34 -19.22
CA LEU A 431 3.28 2.89 -20.40
C LEU A 431 2.69 4.25 -20.81
N SER A 432 1.36 4.36 -20.85
CA SER A 432 0.69 5.59 -21.28
C SER A 432 0.98 6.77 -20.36
N VAL A 433 0.86 6.59 -19.01
CA VAL A 433 1.12 7.67 -18.06
C VAL A 433 2.58 8.08 -18.07
N THR A 434 3.50 7.12 -18.16
CA THR A 434 4.93 7.39 -18.16
C THR A 434 5.37 8.11 -19.43
N LEU A 435 4.96 7.62 -20.60
CA LEU A 435 5.31 8.26 -21.87
C LEU A 435 4.72 9.67 -21.99
N LEU A 436 3.47 9.86 -21.57
CA LEU A 436 2.83 11.18 -21.60
C LEU A 436 3.51 12.15 -20.64
N SER A 437 3.84 11.71 -19.42
CA SER A 437 4.53 12.57 -18.43
C SER A 437 5.92 13.00 -18.94
N ILE A 438 6.69 12.09 -19.53
CA ILE A 438 8.00 12.41 -20.11
C ILE A 438 7.86 13.29 -21.34
N ALA A 439 6.86 13.07 -22.21
CA ALA A 439 6.62 13.91 -23.37
C ALA A 439 6.32 15.37 -22.99
N ILE A 440 5.70 15.62 -21.83
CA ILE A 440 5.47 16.96 -21.29
C ILE A 440 6.71 17.47 -20.56
N ALA A 441 7.35 16.65 -19.73
CA ALA A 441 8.50 17.05 -18.90
C ALA A 441 9.75 17.35 -19.73
N LEU A 442 10.00 16.61 -20.80
CA LEU A 442 11.23 16.72 -21.62
C LEU A 442 11.43 18.11 -22.21
N PRO A 443 10.49 18.68 -22.97
CA PRO A 443 10.69 20.03 -23.53
C PRO A 443 10.80 21.08 -22.43
N LEU A 444 10.01 21.00 -21.36
CA LEU A 444 10.06 21.94 -20.25
C LEU A 444 11.42 21.92 -19.54
N SER A 445 11.89 20.71 -19.18
CA SER A 445 13.17 20.55 -18.48
C SER A 445 14.36 20.93 -19.36
N LEU A 446 14.32 20.59 -20.65
CA LEU A 446 15.39 20.94 -21.60
C LEU A 446 15.52 22.46 -21.77
N LEU A 447 14.41 23.16 -21.99
CA LEU A 447 14.40 24.62 -22.14
C LEU A 447 14.80 25.32 -20.83
N THR A 448 14.36 24.80 -19.68
CA THR A 448 14.74 25.32 -18.37
C THR A 448 16.25 25.14 -18.14
N ALA A 449 16.80 23.97 -18.45
CA ALA A 449 18.21 23.72 -18.30
C ALA A 449 19.09 24.60 -19.23
N ILE A 450 18.68 24.78 -20.50
CA ILE A 450 19.35 25.70 -21.43
C ILE A 450 19.30 27.14 -20.89
N SER A 451 18.13 27.58 -20.41
CA SER A 451 17.99 28.92 -19.81
C SER A 451 18.94 29.09 -18.61
N LEU A 452 19.01 28.08 -17.75
CA LEU A 452 19.87 28.12 -16.56
C LEU A 452 21.34 28.07 -16.92
N THR A 453 21.77 27.28 -17.91
CA THR A 453 23.20 27.14 -18.24
C THR A 453 23.73 28.30 -19.08
N GLU A 454 23.03 28.69 -20.14
CA GLU A 454 23.53 29.58 -21.16
C GLU A 454 23.09 31.05 -20.99
N TYR A 455 21.94 31.33 -20.36
CA TYR A 455 21.35 32.66 -20.29
C TYR A 455 21.25 33.25 -18.88
N SER A 456 21.16 32.41 -17.86
CA SER A 456 20.86 32.91 -16.51
C SER A 456 22.03 33.50 -15.77
N LYS A 457 21.82 34.65 -15.11
CA LYS A 457 22.78 35.27 -14.20
C LYS A 457 23.04 34.38 -12.97
N LYS A 458 24.22 34.51 -12.34
CA LYS A 458 24.63 33.76 -11.15
C LYS A 458 23.61 33.84 -9.99
N ILE A 459 22.93 34.99 -9.85
CA ILE A 459 21.88 35.18 -8.81
C ILE A 459 20.72 34.24 -9.04
N VAL A 460 20.20 34.12 -10.28
CA VAL A 460 19.06 33.22 -10.59
C VAL A 460 19.42 31.78 -10.27
N LYS A 461 20.61 31.35 -10.67
CA LYS A 461 21.12 29.99 -10.38
C LYS A 461 21.15 29.71 -8.87
N LYS A 462 21.59 30.70 -8.05
CA LYS A 462 21.68 30.58 -6.58
C LYS A 462 20.32 30.31 -5.92
N PHE A 463 19.21 30.76 -6.48
CA PHE A 463 17.87 30.52 -5.95
C PHE A 463 17.20 29.29 -6.58
N VAL A 464 17.38 29.06 -7.87
CA VAL A 464 16.70 27.98 -8.59
C VAL A 464 17.25 26.60 -8.21
N PHE A 465 18.56 26.42 -8.05
CA PHE A 465 19.11 25.11 -7.70
C PHE A 465 18.61 24.60 -6.34
N PRO A 466 18.66 25.36 -5.24
CA PRO A 466 18.09 24.88 -3.98
C PRO A 466 16.57 24.59 -4.07
N ALA A 467 15.82 25.36 -4.87
CA ALA A 467 14.40 25.09 -5.08
C ALA A 467 14.16 23.77 -5.82
N LEU A 468 14.96 23.46 -6.85
CA LEU A 468 14.91 22.18 -7.56
C LEU A 468 15.31 21.02 -6.63
N ASP A 469 16.32 21.19 -5.78
CA ASP A 469 16.77 20.18 -4.83
C ASP A 469 15.67 19.89 -3.78
N ILE A 470 15.01 20.94 -3.27
CA ILE A 470 13.87 20.78 -2.36
C ILE A 470 12.73 20.02 -3.05
N LEU A 471 12.35 20.42 -4.27
CA LEU A 471 11.31 19.73 -5.04
C LEU A 471 11.68 18.26 -5.29
N ALA A 472 12.92 17.98 -5.69
CA ALA A 472 13.38 16.61 -5.92
C ALA A 472 13.39 15.73 -4.67
N ALA A 473 13.53 16.34 -3.48
CA ALA A 473 13.57 15.67 -2.18
C ALA A 473 12.18 15.45 -1.55
N LEU A 474 11.11 16.08 -2.09
CA LEU A 474 9.77 15.91 -1.55
C LEU A 474 9.30 14.45 -1.69
N PRO A 475 8.68 13.86 -0.63
CA PRO A 475 8.02 12.56 -0.74
C PRO A 475 6.93 12.55 -1.82
N SER A 476 6.83 11.47 -2.57
CA SER A 476 5.86 11.33 -3.67
C SER A 476 4.39 11.49 -3.23
N VAL A 477 4.08 11.14 -1.98
CA VAL A 477 2.75 11.36 -1.37
C VAL A 477 2.32 12.82 -1.45
N ILE A 478 3.26 13.78 -1.25
CA ILE A 478 2.94 15.21 -1.29
C ILE A 478 2.46 15.62 -2.67
N TYR A 479 3.10 15.11 -3.73
CA TYR A 479 2.66 15.34 -5.11
C TYR A 479 1.29 14.72 -5.39
N GLY A 480 1.00 13.54 -4.83
CA GLY A 480 -0.32 12.90 -4.91
C GLY A 480 -1.40 13.74 -4.23
N VAL A 481 -1.15 14.23 -2.99
CA VAL A 481 -2.08 15.11 -2.27
C VAL A 481 -2.30 16.43 -3.03
N TRP A 482 -1.23 17.03 -3.56
CA TRP A 482 -1.31 18.23 -4.40
C TRP A 482 -2.19 17.98 -5.64
N GLY A 483 -2.03 16.83 -6.29
CA GLY A 483 -2.87 16.41 -7.42
C GLY A 483 -4.34 16.29 -7.04
N ILE A 484 -4.66 15.70 -5.87
CA ILE A 484 -6.04 15.58 -5.36
C ILE A 484 -6.66 16.95 -5.10
N LEU A 485 -5.90 17.86 -4.49
CA LEU A 485 -6.45 19.16 -4.06
C LEU A 485 -6.63 20.15 -5.21
N LEU A 486 -5.71 20.16 -6.19
CA LEU A 486 -5.68 21.17 -7.24
C LEU A 486 -6.09 20.65 -8.61
N LEU A 487 -5.69 19.43 -9.01
CA LEU A 487 -5.93 18.95 -10.37
C LEU A 487 -7.23 18.17 -10.50
N ILE A 488 -7.53 17.27 -9.55
CA ILE A 488 -8.76 16.45 -9.62
C ILE A 488 -10.03 17.30 -9.69
N PRO A 489 -10.21 18.42 -8.97
CA PRO A 489 -11.41 19.25 -9.10
C PRO A 489 -11.61 19.80 -10.52
N ILE A 490 -10.55 19.91 -11.32
CA ILE A 490 -10.58 20.46 -12.68
C ILE A 490 -10.69 19.35 -13.74
N THR A 491 -9.90 18.29 -13.59
CA THR A 491 -9.68 17.27 -14.63
C THR A 491 -10.21 15.88 -14.25
N GLY A 492 -10.61 15.68 -12.98
CA GLY A 492 -11.03 14.37 -12.46
C GLY A 492 -9.87 13.39 -12.28
N TYR A 493 -10.22 12.16 -11.91
CA TYR A 493 -9.29 11.02 -11.84
C TYR A 493 -9.01 10.51 -13.26
N THR A 494 -7.98 11.01 -13.92
CA THR A 494 -7.74 10.76 -15.34
C THR A 494 -6.26 10.52 -15.66
N LEU A 495 -6.02 9.98 -16.86
CA LEU A 495 -4.67 9.80 -17.38
C LEU A 495 -3.90 11.14 -17.47
N LEU A 496 -4.58 12.22 -17.86
CA LEU A 496 -3.98 13.56 -17.93
C LEU A 496 -3.55 14.06 -16.56
N THR A 497 -4.42 13.95 -15.54
CA THR A 497 -4.13 14.35 -14.16
C THR A 497 -2.90 13.62 -13.62
N ALA A 498 -2.87 12.30 -13.74
CA ALA A 498 -1.75 11.49 -13.28
C ALA A 498 -0.44 11.82 -14.03
N SER A 499 -0.53 12.07 -15.34
CA SER A 499 0.65 12.44 -16.14
C SER A 499 1.19 13.82 -15.78
N LEU A 500 0.34 14.78 -15.41
CA LEU A 500 0.77 16.09 -14.93
C LEU A 500 1.43 16.01 -13.55
N VAL A 501 0.85 15.24 -12.62
CA VAL A 501 1.46 15.01 -11.29
C VAL A 501 2.85 14.38 -11.45
N LEU A 502 2.95 13.34 -12.27
CA LEU A 502 4.20 12.64 -12.52
C LEU A 502 5.22 13.53 -13.25
N CYS A 503 4.77 14.37 -14.19
CA CYS A 503 5.59 15.36 -14.88
C CYS A 503 6.24 16.34 -13.87
N VAL A 504 5.45 16.93 -12.97
CA VAL A 504 5.95 17.89 -11.96
C VAL A 504 6.98 17.23 -11.04
N MET A 505 6.79 15.95 -10.70
CA MET A 505 7.72 15.19 -9.85
C MET A 505 9.05 14.87 -10.57
N VAL A 506 9.00 14.56 -11.85
CA VAL A 506 10.20 14.15 -12.63
C VAL A 506 10.98 15.37 -13.14
N LEU A 507 10.30 16.50 -13.37
CA LEU A 507 10.88 17.71 -13.94
C LEU A 507 12.13 18.24 -13.20
N PRO A 508 12.17 18.37 -11.86
CA PRO A 508 13.35 18.87 -11.14
C PRO A 508 14.59 18.00 -11.40
N ILE A 509 14.41 16.69 -11.44
CA ILE A 509 15.48 15.72 -11.65
C ILE A 509 16.03 15.83 -13.08
N MET A 510 15.14 15.93 -14.07
CA MET A 510 15.55 16.10 -15.46
C MET A 510 16.29 17.43 -15.67
N VAL A 511 15.80 18.52 -15.05
CA VAL A 511 16.48 19.83 -15.12
C VAL A 511 17.89 19.74 -14.54
N SER A 512 18.04 19.17 -13.35
CA SER A 512 19.35 19.03 -12.69
C SER A 512 20.33 18.21 -13.53
N LEU A 513 19.87 17.07 -14.08
CA LEU A 513 20.70 16.22 -14.95
C LEU A 513 21.09 16.95 -16.24
N PHE A 514 20.17 17.65 -16.90
CA PHE A 514 20.50 18.38 -18.12
C PHE A 514 21.44 19.53 -17.86
N VAL A 515 21.31 20.26 -16.75
CA VAL A 515 22.24 21.30 -16.35
C VAL A 515 23.64 20.73 -16.13
N GLU A 516 23.76 19.60 -15.45
CA GLU A 516 25.03 18.91 -15.24
C GLU A 516 25.64 18.52 -16.59
N ILE A 517 24.88 17.87 -17.48
CA ILE A 517 25.34 17.46 -18.81
C ILE A 517 25.78 18.65 -19.65
N PHE A 518 25.02 19.75 -19.68
CA PHE A 518 25.43 20.94 -20.43
C PHE A 518 26.68 21.61 -19.85
N SER A 519 26.88 21.53 -18.54
CA SER A 519 28.05 22.05 -17.85
C SER A 519 29.32 21.26 -18.17
N THR A 520 29.24 20.00 -18.61
CA THR A 520 30.40 19.20 -19.03
C THR A 520 30.99 19.63 -20.39
N VAL A 521 30.22 20.36 -21.20
CA VAL A 521 30.72 20.85 -22.50
C VAL A 521 31.79 21.92 -22.28
N PRO A 522 33.04 21.76 -22.80
CA PRO A 522 34.13 22.70 -22.57
C PRO A 522 33.80 24.13 -23.02
N GLN A 523 34.20 25.10 -22.20
CA GLN A 523 33.96 26.51 -22.50
C GLN A 523 34.67 26.94 -23.80
N ASP A 524 35.86 26.39 -24.10
CA ASP A 524 36.62 26.67 -25.32
C ASP A 524 35.81 26.43 -26.61
N LEU A 525 34.95 25.40 -26.63
CA LEU A 525 34.08 25.12 -27.77
C LEU A 525 32.98 26.18 -27.95
N ARG A 526 32.48 26.74 -26.85
CA ARG A 526 31.53 27.86 -26.89
C ARG A 526 32.19 29.13 -27.40
N ASP A 527 33.37 29.44 -26.85
CA ASP A 527 34.14 30.64 -27.20
C ASP A 527 34.61 30.59 -28.65
N ALA A 528 35.06 29.43 -29.14
CA ALA A 528 35.40 29.23 -30.54
C ALA A 528 34.22 29.48 -31.48
N SER A 529 33.04 28.95 -31.12
CA SER A 529 31.82 29.18 -31.90
C SER A 529 31.40 30.66 -31.94
N MET A 530 31.45 31.34 -30.80
CA MET A 530 31.14 32.78 -30.70
C MET A 530 32.17 33.65 -31.42
N SER A 531 33.45 33.26 -31.40
CA SER A 531 34.52 33.95 -32.15
C SER A 531 34.32 33.91 -33.68
N LEU A 532 33.61 32.88 -34.17
CA LEU A 532 33.16 32.77 -35.57
C LEU A 532 31.88 33.57 -35.88
N GLY A 533 31.43 34.39 -34.94
CA GLY A 533 30.22 35.23 -35.10
C GLY A 533 28.89 34.55 -34.82
N ALA A 534 28.89 33.34 -34.23
CA ALA A 534 27.66 32.67 -33.86
C ALA A 534 27.00 33.32 -32.63
N THR A 535 25.66 33.44 -32.65
CA THR A 535 24.90 33.90 -31.50
C THR A 535 24.86 32.82 -30.41
N THR A 536 24.55 33.19 -29.15
CA THR A 536 24.41 32.24 -28.03
C THR A 536 23.44 31.12 -28.40
N TRP A 537 22.30 31.40 -29.04
CA TRP A 537 21.36 30.38 -29.49
C TRP A 537 21.93 29.44 -30.56
N GLN A 538 22.67 29.97 -31.51
CA GLN A 538 23.30 29.15 -32.54
C GLN A 538 24.36 28.23 -31.93
N THR A 539 25.17 28.74 -30.99
CA THR A 539 26.17 27.98 -30.24
C THR A 539 25.47 26.88 -29.39
N THR A 540 24.44 27.25 -28.66
CA THR A 540 23.67 26.26 -27.86
C THR A 540 23.11 25.15 -28.74
N ARG A 541 22.43 25.51 -29.85
CA ARG A 541 21.79 24.53 -30.74
C ARG A 541 22.75 23.65 -31.50
N ARG A 542 23.86 24.20 -32.00
CA ARG A 542 24.78 23.51 -32.92
C ARG A 542 25.98 22.87 -32.21
N VAL A 543 26.40 23.41 -31.08
CA VAL A 543 27.57 22.93 -30.33
C VAL A 543 27.12 22.22 -29.06
N VAL A 544 26.46 22.93 -28.12
CA VAL A 544 26.14 22.38 -26.80
C VAL A 544 25.16 21.20 -26.91
N LEU A 545 24.02 21.37 -27.56
CA LEU A 545 23.03 20.29 -27.68
C LEU A 545 23.55 19.09 -28.44
N ARG A 546 24.32 19.31 -29.56
CA ARG A 546 24.90 18.21 -30.32
C ARG A 546 25.91 17.41 -29.51
N LYS A 547 26.78 18.08 -28.76
CA LYS A 547 27.79 17.41 -27.93
C LYS A 547 27.19 16.71 -26.73
N SER A 548 26.03 17.18 -26.28
CA SER A 548 25.31 16.65 -25.12
C SER A 548 24.24 15.57 -25.44
N LEU A 549 24.04 15.22 -26.71
CA LEU A 549 22.96 14.31 -27.11
C LEU A 549 22.98 12.97 -26.37
N SER A 550 24.15 12.34 -26.24
CA SER A 550 24.28 11.08 -25.49
C SER A 550 23.90 11.21 -24.03
N GLY A 551 24.32 12.33 -23.40
CA GLY A 551 23.92 12.64 -22.02
C GLY A 551 22.42 12.89 -21.87
N ILE A 552 21.81 13.66 -22.80
CA ILE A 552 20.38 13.93 -22.81
C ILE A 552 19.58 12.62 -22.88
N PHE A 553 19.94 11.71 -23.78
CA PHE A 553 19.29 10.40 -23.86
C PHE A 553 19.43 9.59 -22.56
N ALA A 554 20.62 9.59 -21.95
CA ALA A 554 20.84 8.91 -20.67
C ALA A 554 19.95 9.47 -19.55
N ALA A 555 19.85 10.80 -19.45
CA ALA A 555 19.01 11.47 -18.47
C ALA A 555 17.50 11.18 -18.68
N VAL A 556 17.04 11.18 -19.93
CA VAL A 556 15.64 10.82 -20.27
C VAL A 556 15.31 9.40 -19.84
N VAL A 557 16.21 8.46 -20.06
CA VAL A 557 15.98 7.07 -19.67
C VAL A 557 15.99 6.87 -18.17
N LEU A 558 16.87 7.58 -17.46
CA LEU A 558 16.88 7.56 -16.00
C LEU A 558 15.56 8.12 -15.45
N ALA A 559 15.09 9.23 -16.03
CA ALA A 559 13.79 9.82 -15.70
C ALA A 559 12.61 8.87 -16.00
N LEU A 560 12.64 8.20 -17.15
CA LEU A 560 11.66 7.19 -17.56
C LEU A 560 11.63 6.03 -16.55
N SER A 561 12.80 5.48 -16.21
CA SER A 561 12.89 4.37 -15.24
C SER A 561 12.34 4.76 -13.86
N LYS A 562 12.60 5.99 -13.40
CA LYS A 562 12.05 6.52 -12.15
C LYS A 562 10.53 6.68 -12.25
N ALA A 563 10.03 7.26 -13.33
CA ALA A 563 8.60 7.49 -13.55
C ALA A 563 7.79 6.18 -13.64
N MET A 564 8.36 5.13 -14.23
CA MET A 564 7.72 3.81 -14.34
C MET A 564 7.55 3.11 -12.98
N GLY A 565 8.44 3.37 -12.03
CA GLY A 565 8.38 2.81 -10.67
C GLY A 565 7.53 3.61 -9.70
N GLU A 566 6.98 4.77 -10.11
CA GLU A 566 6.19 5.60 -9.20
C GLU A 566 4.86 4.96 -8.86
N THR A 567 4.66 4.72 -7.58
CA THR A 567 3.50 4.01 -7.07
C THR A 567 2.48 4.96 -6.44
N ILE A 568 2.89 5.70 -5.39
CA ILE A 568 1.96 6.36 -4.48
C ILE A 568 1.32 7.60 -5.14
N ALA A 569 2.11 8.46 -5.77
CA ALA A 569 1.57 9.67 -6.38
C ALA A 569 0.57 9.35 -7.50
N VAL A 570 0.89 8.37 -8.35
CA VAL A 570 0.02 7.93 -9.45
C VAL A 570 -1.22 7.21 -8.91
N MET A 571 -1.06 6.31 -7.93
CA MET A 571 -2.15 5.59 -7.28
C MET A 571 -3.24 6.52 -6.73
N MET A 572 -2.84 7.65 -6.15
CA MET A 572 -3.76 8.64 -5.57
C MET A 572 -4.61 9.39 -6.60
N VAL A 573 -4.21 9.43 -7.87
CA VAL A 573 -4.85 10.29 -8.90
C VAL A 573 -5.29 9.55 -10.17
N CYS A 574 -4.97 8.25 -10.33
CA CYS A 574 -5.26 7.49 -11.56
C CYS A 574 -6.71 6.99 -11.69
N GLY A 575 -7.46 6.93 -10.57
CA GLY A 575 -8.83 6.41 -10.50
C GLY A 575 -8.93 4.89 -10.48
N SER A 576 -7.80 4.18 -10.57
CA SER A 576 -7.65 2.71 -10.40
C SER A 576 -8.69 1.84 -11.13
N ILE A 577 -9.07 2.25 -12.34
CA ILE A 577 -10.03 1.51 -13.19
C ILE A 577 -9.25 0.51 -14.04
N PRO A 578 -9.49 -0.82 -13.94
CA PRO A 578 -8.80 -1.85 -14.70
C PRO A 578 -9.28 -1.91 -16.16
N ALA A 579 -9.09 -0.81 -16.90
CA ALA A 579 -9.47 -0.69 -18.30
C ALA A 579 -8.35 -0.04 -19.11
N ILE A 580 -8.26 -0.40 -20.39
CA ILE A 580 -7.29 0.21 -21.32
C ILE A 580 -7.65 1.69 -21.51
N PRO A 581 -6.73 2.64 -21.27
CA PRO A 581 -7.01 4.06 -21.40
C PRO A 581 -7.19 4.44 -22.87
N LYS A 582 -8.46 4.65 -23.29
CA LYS A 582 -8.81 5.08 -24.66
C LYS A 582 -8.87 6.61 -24.84
N SER A 583 -8.72 7.38 -23.75
CA SER A 583 -8.78 8.85 -23.74
C SER A 583 -7.95 9.40 -22.59
N LEU A 584 -7.42 10.62 -22.78
CA LEU A 584 -6.68 11.36 -21.76
C LEU A 584 -7.54 11.71 -20.53
N PHE A 585 -8.85 11.76 -20.69
CA PHE A 585 -9.84 12.17 -19.67
C PHE A 585 -10.56 10.97 -19.02
N LYS A 586 -10.01 9.76 -19.13
CA LYS A 586 -10.54 8.58 -18.45
C LYS A 586 -9.58 8.08 -17.39
N GLY A 587 -10.14 7.50 -16.32
CA GLY A 587 -9.39 6.77 -15.31
C GLY A 587 -8.74 5.53 -15.91
N PHE A 588 -7.67 5.08 -15.27
CA PHE A 588 -6.87 3.94 -15.69
C PHE A 588 -6.19 3.31 -14.47
N TYR A 589 -5.46 2.22 -14.67
CA TYR A 589 -4.73 1.56 -13.59
C TYR A 589 -3.30 1.22 -14.04
N THR A 590 -2.31 1.39 -13.16
CA THR A 590 -0.91 1.05 -13.44
C THR A 590 -0.47 -0.20 -12.69
N LEU A 591 0.59 -0.88 -13.18
CA LEU A 591 1.19 -2.03 -12.48
C LEU A 591 1.67 -1.67 -11.06
N PRO A 592 2.43 -0.58 -10.84
CA PRO A 592 2.81 -0.20 -9.48
C PRO A 592 1.62 0.07 -8.57
N ALA A 593 0.57 0.73 -9.07
CA ALA A 593 -0.63 1.00 -8.30
C ALA A 593 -1.43 -0.30 -8.00
N LEU A 594 -1.50 -1.24 -8.95
CA LEU A 594 -2.08 -2.57 -8.72
C LEU A 594 -1.38 -3.30 -7.57
N ILE A 595 -0.05 -3.32 -7.58
CA ILE A 595 0.75 -3.94 -6.52
C ILE A 595 0.48 -3.23 -5.19
N GLY A 596 0.57 -1.89 -5.15
CA GLY A 596 0.37 -1.09 -3.94
C GLY A 596 -1.01 -1.22 -3.32
N ASN A 597 -2.07 -1.24 -4.13
CA ASN A 597 -3.45 -1.36 -3.66
C ASN A 597 -3.82 -2.78 -3.18
N ASN A 598 -3.32 -3.81 -3.87
CA ASN A 598 -3.84 -5.16 -3.67
C ASN A 598 -2.90 -6.08 -2.87
N TYR A 599 -1.61 -5.73 -2.72
CA TYR A 599 -0.68 -6.54 -1.93
C TYR A 599 -1.21 -6.80 -0.51
N GLY A 600 -1.77 -5.77 0.13
CA GLY A 600 -2.32 -5.86 1.47
C GLY A 600 -3.54 -6.78 1.62
N GLU A 601 -4.34 -6.94 0.58
CA GLU A 601 -5.60 -7.71 0.65
C GLU A 601 -5.51 -9.09 -0.01
N MET A 602 -4.65 -9.23 -1.02
CA MET A 602 -4.56 -10.44 -1.84
C MET A 602 -3.43 -11.39 -1.42
N ALA A 603 -2.47 -10.93 -0.62
CA ALA A 603 -1.28 -11.72 -0.29
C ALA A 603 -1.55 -12.95 0.60
N SER A 604 -2.74 -13.07 1.22
CA SER A 604 -3.14 -14.23 2.02
C SER A 604 -3.61 -15.42 1.19
N VAL A 605 -3.99 -15.22 -0.07
CA VAL A 605 -4.45 -16.29 -0.97
C VAL A 605 -3.33 -16.60 -1.98
N PRO A 606 -2.80 -17.84 -2.04
CA PRO A 606 -1.60 -18.17 -2.81
C PRO A 606 -1.65 -17.79 -4.28
N LEU A 607 -2.82 -17.99 -4.94
CA LEU A 607 -2.98 -17.65 -6.36
C LEU A 607 -2.98 -16.13 -6.58
N TYR A 608 -3.58 -15.37 -5.66
CA TYR A 608 -3.63 -13.90 -5.71
C TYR A 608 -2.27 -13.29 -5.38
N GLU A 609 -1.56 -13.83 -4.38
CA GLU A 609 -0.17 -13.47 -4.11
C GLU A 609 0.69 -13.67 -5.37
N SER A 610 0.53 -14.82 -6.02
CA SER A 610 1.24 -15.15 -7.27
C SER A 610 0.95 -14.15 -8.39
N ALA A 611 -0.31 -13.69 -8.55
CA ALA A 611 -0.69 -12.68 -9.52
C ALA A 611 0.00 -11.33 -9.28
N ILE A 612 0.08 -10.89 -8.02
CA ILE A 612 0.75 -9.64 -7.66
C ILE A 612 2.27 -9.75 -7.86
N MET A 613 2.88 -10.90 -7.51
CA MET A 613 4.30 -11.14 -7.75
C MET A 613 4.61 -11.19 -9.26
N PHE A 614 3.70 -11.74 -10.07
CA PHE A 614 3.82 -11.72 -11.51
C PHE A 614 3.70 -10.30 -12.10
N ALA A 615 2.80 -9.44 -11.55
CA ALA A 615 2.74 -8.02 -11.91
C ALA A 615 4.07 -7.30 -11.62
N ALA A 616 4.70 -7.59 -10.49
CA ALA A 616 6.01 -7.05 -10.13
C ALA A 616 7.12 -7.56 -11.08
N LEU A 617 7.05 -8.83 -11.48
CA LEU A 617 7.97 -9.41 -12.46
C LEU A 617 7.81 -8.75 -13.84
N ILE A 618 6.57 -8.54 -14.32
CA ILE A 618 6.28 -7.80 -15.55
C ILE A 618 6.87 -6.39 -15.49
N LEU A 619 6.64 -5.65 -14.42
CA LEU A 619 7.16 -4.31 -14.23
C LEU A 619 8.70 -4.29 -14.30
N LEU A 620 9.35 -5.21 -13.60
CA LEU A 620 10.80 -5.36 -13.61
C LEU A 620 11.33 -5.65 -15.02
N VAL A 621 10.70 -6.56 -15.76
CA VAL A 621 11.06 -6.89 -17.15
C VAL A 621 10.93 -5.66 -18.05
N ILE A 622 9.83 -4.90 -17.94
CA ILE A 622 9.62 -3.67 -18.70
C ILE A 622 10.74 -2.66 -18.42
N VAL A 623 11.07 -2.42 -17.13
CA VAL A 623 12.14 -1.49 -16.75
C VAL A 623 13.50 -1.96 -17.28
N VAL A 624 13.80 -3.24 -17.21
CA VAL A 624 15.05 -3.81 -17.77
C VAL A 624 15.11 -3.63 -19.29
N ILE A 625 14.02 -3.92 -20.00
CA ILE A 625 13.95 -3.74 -21.47
C ILE A 625 14.25 -2.28 -21.83
N PHE A 626 13.61 -1.31 -21.18
CA PHE A 626 13.86 0.11 -21.43
C PHE A 626 15.32 0.51 -21.14
N ASN A 627 15.90 0.01 -20.04
CA ASN A 627 17.32 0.28 -19.72
C ASN A 627 18.28 -0.33 -20.75
N VAL A 628 18.01 -1.54 -21.22
CA VAL A 628 18.83 -2.20 -22.26
C VAL A 628 18.71 -1.47 -23.58
N LEU A 629 17.48 -1.15 -24.02
CA LEU A 629 17.23 -0.38 -25.24
C LEU A 629 17.97 0.96 -25.24
N SER A 630 17.93 1.66 -24.10
CA SER A 630 18.66 2.89 -23.92
C SER A 630 20.17 2.74 -24.08
N ARG A 631 20.76 1.73 -23.44
CA ARG A 631 22.21 1.46 -23.58
C ARG A 631 22.59 1.14 -25.01
N VAL A 632 21.75 0.39 -25.73
CA VAL A 632 21.97 0.08 -27.16
C VAL A 632 21.90 1.37 -28.01
N ILE A 633 20.93 2.23 -27.76
CA ILE A 633 20.80 3.52 -28.46
C ILE A 633 22.02 4.39 -28.18
N LEU A 634 22.42 4.54 -26.91
CA LEU A 634 23.61 5.30 -26.50
C LEU A 634 24.87 4.78 -27.18
N TYR A 635 25.07 3.48 -27.20
CA TYR A 635 26.22 2.86 -27.86
C TYR A 635 26.24 3.14 -29.37
N ARG A 636 25.11 3.14 -30.05
CA ARG A 636 25.01 3.47 -31.48
C ARG A 636 25.28 4.97 -31.75
N VAL A 637 24.77 5.86 -30.88
CA VAL A 637 24.99 7.30 -31.00
C VAL A 637 26.45 7.64 -30.78
N GLN A 638 27.13 6.99 -29.82
CA GLN A 638 28.56 7.18 -29.58
C GLN A 638 29.46 6.62 -30.68
N LYS A 639 29.01 5.58 -31.40
CA LYS A 639 29.79 4.98 -32.51
C LYS A 639 29.56 5.68 -33.83
N GLY A 640 28.50 6.48 -33.97
CA GLY A 640 28.21 7.28 -35.16
C GLY A 640 28.84 8.69 -35.13
N GLU A 641 29.52 9.03 -34.04
CA GLU A 641 30.44 10.17 -33.93
C GLU A 641 31.88 9.70 -34.20
#